data_4133e158dcbc983d59257bb9114e3e63
#
_entry.id   4133e158dcbc983d59257bb9114e3e63
#
_cell.length_a   1.000
_cell.length_b   1.000
_cell.length_c   1.000
_cell.angle_alpha   90.00
_cell.angle_beta   90.00
_cell.angle_gamma   90.00
#
_symmetry.space_group_name_H-M   'P 1'
#
loop_
_entity.id
_entity.type
_entity.pdbx_description
1 polymer ?
#
loop_
_entity_poly.entity_id
_entity_poly.type
_entity_poly.pdbx_seq_one_letter_code
_entity_poly.pdbx_strand_id
1 'polypeptide(L)'
;MENSKIINKFYLDKEKDIIIDLYQTNEDELTYILETPNHGTGNLITNLAKICNLKTTKNEKNMKIIKGTIPASINGDNEEVYIFRLGGIKIANIYTDGRIEIKATIPAISKTLMSQTKRYNLSINQTLVKSYILKKAKFRTDLHTHMNANLSADCLIALGIKHQVRYPLYYIKKINLEITKEQEKEIYEQRKKVEKQFENSELQGKYLTRRIDDNTFINFADLILNNLENADENIQKIRKSLEILKDGQAVFTNLEKLYLYRYVFARGIESEEKIKLEKEKIEKIPDKKIKEILNQMLEDSKKESPYKNNNLRQDKLLWIAREYQKQGIYYTEIADTTLTKKGIPAIELLEEIHQIMPQIEKETGVKIRFLVAIRRIPLTIIKDAKTSSNYLRENLNVLKAVSKSPYVVGSDFIGEEINDISELKPAIEEIVQYACNEDNGYTIRIHAGENDSLKDNVRKSIECVKQSLKPGQKMPRIRIGHGLYTAKLDSKEGQKLIQEIKEAGAVLEFQLTSNVRLNNLSNLKNHPIKKYLDNDIKCVQGTDGGGCYGTDTVDEQLAIQNLLGLSNEDFLKMRKVEDEIIEHENKYFEEKSKKFNEFLAGRTIREAILELEDRIEEENKNNRIPLRINHNIESEKILKNKIKKLPEDKIPIIIAGGSFNAKNRVTQTTEAGIQMLEELIQKIDNKKVYFVIGHKMEGYEKAIIDISKKLHKKFEIYAIIPKMVSTEEANKLMDTAITGIRISTENEGLGIYKSFNYEIFERRSSVVIAFDGNSPVSNLIQEAKNGKGKAKIYVNEDNYNLRVKAKTLQGYVIPFKIGDNIVGKILEDNIELI
;
A
#
# COMPACT_ATOMS: atom_id res chain seq x y z
N MET A 1 1.77 46.84 1.96
CA MET A 1 0.37 46.49 1.66
C MET A 1 -0.60 47.68 1.66
N GLU A 2 -0.17 48.89 1.92
CA GLU A 2 -1.07 50.06 1.96
C GLU A 2 -1.65 50.52 0.61
N ASN A 3 -1.18 49.97 -0.51
CA ASN A 3 -1.68 50.31 -1.85
C ASN A 3 -2.10 49.10 -2.74
N SER A 4 -2.26 47.93 -2.17
CA SER A 4 -2.65 46.74 -2.95
C SER A 4 -4.17 46.70 -3.11
N LYS A 5 -4.65 46.77 -4.34
CA LYS A 5 -6.09 46.70 -4.63
C LYS A 5 -6.56 45.24 -4.48
N ILE A 6 -7.69 45.04 -3.82
CA ILE A 6 -8.37 43.72 -3.80
C ILE A 6 -8.75 43.35 -5.23
N ILE A 7 -8.27 42.21 -5.73
CA ILE A 7 -8.58 41.75 -7.08
C ILE A 7 -9.88 40.94 -7.08
N ASN A 8 -10.10 40.14 -6.04
CA ASN A 8 -11.26 39.30 -5.92
C ASN A 8 -11.54 38.94 -4.45
N LYS A 9 -12.78 38.57 -4.17
CA LYS A 9 -13.23 38.12 -2.86
C LYS A 9 -14.17 36.93 -3.03
N PHE A 10 -14.00 35.88 -2.23
CA PHE A 10 -14.94 34.78 -2.21
C PHE A 10 -15.19 34.24 -0.80
N TYR A 11 -16.31 33.55 -0.65
CA TYR A 11 -16.71 32.93 0.62
C TYR A 11 -16.42 31.44 0.57
N LEU A 12 -15.66 30.97 1.54
CA LEU A 12 -15.51 29.54 1.77
C LEU A 12 -16.73 28.95 2.47
N ASP A 13 -17.33 29.73 3.36
CA ASP A 13 -18.64 29.47 3.96
C ASP A 13 -19.30 30.82 4.29
N LYS A 14 -20.35 31.18 3.56
CA LYS A 14 -21.03 32.45 3.71
C LYS A 14 -21.82 32.52 5.02
N GLU A 15 -22.39 31.40 5.44
CA GLU A 15 -23.20 31.34 6.66
C GLU A 15 -22.34 31.43 7.93
N LYS A 16 -21.06 31.08 7.82
CA LYS A 16 -20.09 31.10 8.92
C LYS A 16 -19.07 32.23 8.82
N ASP A 17 -19.30 33.19 7.97
CA ASP A 17 -18.43 34.37 7.78
C ASP A 17 -16.95 34.00 7.50
N ILE A 18 -16.73 32.97 6.71
CA ILE A 18 -15.38 32.57 6.29
C ILE A 18 -15.11 33.18 4.92
N ILE A 19 -14.28 34.22 4.91
CA ILE A 19 -14.05 35.11 3.77
C ILE A 19 -12.59 35.03 3.35
N ILE A 20 -12.35 35.08 2.06
CA ILE A 20 -11.00 35.13 1.46
C ILE A 20 -10.93 36.33 0.52
N ASP A 21 -10.03 37.24 0.84
CA ASP A 21 -9.66 38.38 0.01
C ASP A 21 -8.37 38.10 -0.72
N LEU A 22 -8.33 38.36 -2.03
CA LEU A 22 -7.19 38.14 -2.90
C LEU A 22 -6.60 39.47 -3.40
N TYR A 23 -5.28 39.55 -3.36
CA TYR A 23 -4.51 40.70 -3.80
C TYR A 23 -3.45 40.29 -4.82
N GLN A 24 -3.24 41.07 -5.86
CA GLN A 24 -2.11 40.87 -6.77
C GLN A 24 -0.82 41.33 -6.09
N THR A 25 0.14 40.41 -5.98
CA THR A 25 1.46 40.76 -5.44
C THR A 25 2.47 40.98 -6.60
N ASN A 26 2.49 40.08 -7.56
CA ASN A 26 3.27 40.15 -8.81
C ASN A 26 2.64 39.20 -9.86
N GLU A 27 3.25 39.07 -11.02
CA GLU A 27 2.72 38.18 -12.08
C GLU A 27 2.69 36.71 -11.70
N ASP A 28 3.59 36.28 -10.80
CA ASP A 28 3.75 34.88 -10.42
C ASP A 28 3.06 34.51 -9.09
N GLU A 29 2.49 35.48 -8.37
CA GLU A 29 1.97 35.23 -7.02
C GLU A 29 0.81 36.12 -6.63
N LEU A 30 -0.21 35.53 -5.99
CA LEU A 30 -1.27 36.24 -5.29
C LEU A 30 -1.04 36.19 -3.79
N THR A 31 -1.42 37.26 -3.08
CA THR A 31 -1.54 37.25 -1.63
C THR A 31 -2.99 37.06 -1.25
N TYR A 32 -3.28 36.28 -0.22
CA TYR A 32 -4.60 36.14 0.34
C TYR A 32 -4.67 36.54 1.79
N ILE A 33 -5.84 37.06 2.21
CA ILE A 33 -6.21 37.26 3.59
C ILE A 33 -7.49 36.46 3.85
N LEU A 34 -7.41 35.45 4.73
CA LEU A 34 -8.54 34.64 5.15
C LEU A 34 -9.01 35.13 6.52
N GLU A 35 -10.28 35.49 6.62
CA GLU A 35 -10.96 35.83 7.88
C GLU A 35 -11.87 34.67 8.29
N THR A 36 -11.81 34.28 9.55
CA THR A 36 -12.61 33.18 10.09
C THR A 36 -12.99 33.43 11.58
N PRO A 37 -14.18 32.97 11.99
CA PRO A 37 -14.59 33.08 13.40
C PRO A 37 -13.62 32.39 14.37
N ASN A 38 -13.56 32.89 15.60
CA ASN A 38 -12.71 32.35 16.65
C ASN A 38 -13.31 31.12 17.38
N HIS A 39 -14.24 30.43 16.79
CA HIS A 39 -14.93 29.25 17.34
C HIS A 39 -15.33 28.26 16.25
N GLY A 40 -15.75 27.06 16.65
CA GLY A 40 -16.25 26.02 15.74
C GLY A 40 -15.29 25.72 14.56
N THR A 41 -15.80 25.81 13.35
CA THR A 41 -15.03 25.57 12.11
C THR A 41 -13.81 26.48 11.96
N GLY A 42 -13.92 27.72 12.47
CA GLY A 42 -12.80 28.69 12.47
C GLY A 42 -11.61 28.20 13.32
N ASN A 43 -11.85 27.50 14.41
CA ASN A 43 -10.77 26.89 15.20
C ASN A 43 -10.07 25.77 14.43
N LEU A 44 -10.81 25.00 13.65
CA LEU A 44 -10.23 23.96 12.80
C LEU A 44 -9.31 24.56 11.72
N ILE A 45 -9.77 25.62 11.05
CA ILE A 45 -8.98 26.35 10.05
C ILE A 45 -7.73 26.97 10.69
N THR A 46 -7.85 27.52 11.89
CA THR A 46 -6.70 28.07 12.62
C THR A 46 -5.67 27.00 13.00
N ASN A 47 -6.12 25.83 13.43
CA ASN A 47 -5.22 24.74 13.74
C ASN A 47 -4.49 24.25 12.49
N LEU A 48 -5.15 24.24 11.33
CA LEU A 48 -4.51 23.95 10.06
C LEU A 48 -3.44 24.98 9.71
N ALA A 49 -3.74 26.25 9.84
CA ALA A 49 -2.79 27.32 9.60
C ALA A 49 -1.53 27.17 10.48
N LYS A 50 -1.70 26.81 11.75
CA LYS A 50 -0.59 26.51 12.66
C LYS A 50 0.27 25.31 12.20
N ILE A 51 -0.37 24.25 11.74
CA ILE A 51 0.35 23.07 11.20
C ILE A 51 1.20 23.46 9.99
N CYS A 52 0.73 24.44 9.21
CA CYS A 52 1.42 24.97 8.03
C CYS A 52 2.37 26.12 8.34
N ASN A 53 2.65 26.39 9.60
CA ASN A 53 3.48 27.52 10.06
C ASN A 53 2.96 28.90 9.59
N LEU A 54 1.68 29.04 9.28
CA LEU A 54 1.07 30.31 8.93
C LEU A 54 0.79 31.13 10.18
N LYS A 55 1.13 32.41 10.14
CA LYS A 55 0.86 33.32 11.25
C LYS A 55 -0.65 33.62 11.34
N THR A 56 -1.18 33.48 12.54
CA THR A 56 -2.58 33.82 12.84
C THR A 56 -2.61 35.04 13.76
N THR A 57 -3.35 36.05 13.37
CA THR A 57 -3.60 37.23 14.17
C THR A 57 -5.12 37.37 14.47
N LYS A 58 -5.53 38.35 15.26
CA LYS A 58 -6.93 38.68 15.48
C LYS A 58 -7.19 40.13 15.06
N ASN A 59 -8.35 40.37 14.49
CA ASN A 59 -8.81 41.74 14.22
C ASN A 59 -9.65 42.30 15.39
N GLU A 60 -10.09 43.53 15.26
CA GLU A 60 -10.93 44.25 16.28
C GLU A 60 -12.26 43.51 16.57
N LYS A 61 -12.79 42.75 15.59
CA LYS A 61 -14.01 41.95 15.71
C LYS A 61 -13.74 40.55 16.32
N ASN A 62 -12.57 40.33 16.88
CA ASN A 62 -12.14 39.01 17.41
C ASN A 62 -12.14 37.86 16.37
N MET A 63 -12.23 38.18 15.07
CA MET A 63 -12.04 37.22 13.98
C MET A 63 -10.55 36.88 13.88
N LYS A 64 -10.26 35.67 13.51
CA LYS A 64 -8.90 35.23 13.23
C LYS A 64 -8.54 35.51 11.77
N ILE A 65 -7.36 36.05 11.58
CA ILE A 65 -6.82 36.46 10.29
C ILE A 65 -5.63 35.57 9.97
N ILE A 66 -5.67 34.94 8.82
CA ILE A 66 -4.58 34.13 8.27
C ILE A 66 -4.14 34.75 6.94
N LYS A 67 -2.84 35.01 6.81
CA LYS A 67 -2.25 35.58 5.59
C LYS A 67 -1.28 34.58 4.97
N GLY A 68 -1.28 34.51 3.66
CA GLY A 68 -0.34 33.68 2.89
C GLY A 68 -0.30 34.08 1.43
N THR A 69 0.48 33.35 0.66
CA THR A 69 0.66 33.58 -0.76
C THR A 69 0.22 32.37 -1.58
N ILE A 70 -0.17 32.59 -2.81
CA ILE A 70 -0.60 31.58 -3.76
C ILE A 70 0.25 31.75 -5.01
N PRO A 71 1.26 30.88 -5.24
CA PRO A 71 2.07 30.99 -6.45
C PRO A 71 1.30 30.58 -7.70
N ALA A 72 1.69 31.17 -8.82
CA ALA A 72 1.21 30.72 -10.11
C ALA A 72 1.64 29.30 -10.41
N SER A 73 0.82 28.57 -11.12
CA SER A 73 1.00 27.14 -11.41
C SER A 73 0.42 26.80 -12.77
N ILE A 74 0.67 25.55 -13.22
CA ILE A 74 -0.01 25.00 -14.38
C ILE A 74 -0.88 23.84 -13.89
N ASN A 75 -2.17 23.83 -14.24
CA ASN A 75 -3.07 22.76 -13.90
C ASN A 75 -2.88 21.51 -14.80
N GLY A 76 -3.64 20.44 -14.52
CA GLY A 76 -3.61 19.23 -15.32
C GLY A 76 -4.02 19.41 -16.79
N ASP A 77 -4.71 20.49 -17.12
CA ASP A 77 -5.15 20.85 -18.47
C ASP A 77 -4.18 21.84 -19.15
N ASN A 78 -2.98 22.03 -18.60
CA ASN A 78 -1.94 22.97 -19.04
C ASN A 78 -2.34 24.48 -19.00
N GLU A 79 -3.37 24.82 -18.26
CA GLU A 79 -3.76 26.20 -18.02
C GLU A 79 -2.98 26.82 -16.87
N GLU A 80 -2.63 28.09 -16.97
CA GLU A 80 -2.01 28.83 -15.89
C GLU A 80 -3.08 29.21 -14.84
N VAL A 81 -2.85 28.82 -13.59
CA VAL A 81 -3.79 29.02 -12.47
C VAL A 81 -3.05 29.34 -11.19
N TYR A 82 -3.75 30.00 -10.27
CA TYR A 82 -3.33 30.14 -8.87
C TYR A 82 -4.13 29.14 -8.03
N ILE A 83 -3.45 28.20 -7.39
CA ILE A 83 -4.15 27.17 -6.63
C ILE A 83 -4.11 27.49 -5.16
N PHE A 84 -5.25 27.98 -4.66
CA PHE A 84 -5.39 28.26 -3.26
C PHE A 84 -5.48 26.99 -2.43
N ARG A 85 -4.64 26.92 -1.43
CA ARG A 85 -4.52 25.76 -0.53
C ARG A 85 -4.49 26.21 0.91
N LEU A 86 -4.97 25.32 1.75
CA LEU A 86 -4.83 25.46 3.17
C LEU A 86 -4.39 24.10 3.74
N GLY A 87 -3.14 24.00 4.14
CA GLY A 87 -2.57 22.79 4.70
C GLY A 87 -2.53 21.59 3.76
N GLY A 88 -2.21 21.83 2.50
CA GLY A 88 -2.23 20.81 1.48
C GLY A 88 -3.62 20.52 0.90
N ILE A 89 -4.70 21.03 1.50
CA ILE A 89 -6.05 20.88 0.95
C ILE A 89 -6.28 21.94 -0.11
N LYS A 90 -6.65 21.51 -1.31
CA LYS A 90 -7.05 22.42 -2.38
C LYS A 90 -8.39 23.02 -2.07
N ILE A 91 -8.40 24.33 -1.91
CA ILE A 91 -9.60 25.11 -1.61
C ILE A 91 -10.25 25.60 -2.89
N ALA A 92 -9.46 26.19 -3.79
CA ALA A 92 -9.97 26.75 -5.04
C ALA A 92 -8.88 26.79 -6.13
N ASN A 93 -9.31 26.77 -7.40
CA ASN A 93 -8.55 27.27 -8.53
C ASN A 93 -8.95 28.72 -8.78
N ILE A 94 -7.98 29.58 -8.93
CA ILE A 94 -8.15 30.98 -9.30
C ILE A 94 -7.50 31.14 -10.67
N TYR A 95 -8.27 31.41 -11.69
CA TYR A 95 -7.79 31.55 -13.06
C TYR A 95 -7.33 32.97 -13.31
N THR A 96 -6.42 33.14 -14.27
CA THR A 96 -5.89 34.46 -14.65
C THR A 96 -6.97 35.40 -15.23
N ASP A 97 -8.07 34.82 -15.73
CA ASP A 97 -9.26 35.58 -16.19
C ASP A 97 -10.20 36.00 -15.05
N GLY A 98 -9.86 35.74 -13.80
CA GLY A 98 -10.63 36.07 -12.61
C GLY A 98 -11.69 35.05 -12.20
N ARG A 99 -11.88 33.97 -12.95
CA ARG A 99 -12.76 32.87 -12.52
C ARG A 99 -12.22 32.22 -11.25
N ILE A 100 -13.12 31.82 -10.33
CA ILE A 100 -12.79 31.07 -9.13
C ILE A 100 -13.63 29.80 -9.09
N GLU A 101 -12.95 28.69 -9.06
CA GLU A 101 -13.56 27.37 -8.96
C GLU A 101 -13.28 26.78 -7.57
N ILE A 102 -14.30 26.74 -6.69
CA ILE A 102 -14.16 26.19 -5.35
C ILE A 102 -14.13 24.65 -5.43
N LYS A 103 -13.10 24.04 -4.87
CA LYS A 103 -12.83 22.59 -4.94
C LYS A 103 -13.10 21.85 -3.61
N ALA A 104 -13.13 22.55 -2.49
CA ALA A 104 -13.38 21.94 -1.19
C ALA A 104 -14.47 22.68 -0.42
N THR A 105 -15.36 21.91 0.18
CA THR A 105 -16.37 22.40 1.14
C THR A 105 -15.79 22.41 2.55
N ILE A 106 -16.36 23.22 3.44
CA ILE A 106 -15.95 23.25 4.86
C ILE A 106 -16.05 21.89 5.55
N PRO A 107 -17.08 21.05 5.35
CA PRO A 107 -17.10 19.69 5.90
C PRO A 107 -15.93 18.81 5.45
N ALA A 108 -15.54 18.89 4.18
CA ALA A 108 -14.39 18.15 3.65
C ALA A 108 -13.08 18.63 4.27
N ILE A 109 -12.89 19.96 4.42
CA ILE A 109 -11.74 20.55 5.09
C ILE A 109 -11.69 20.09 6.56
N SER A 110 -12.79 20.18 7.28
CA SER A 110 -12.88 19.79 8.69
C SER A 110 -12.54 18.31 8.89
N LYS A 111 -13.06 17.43 8.05
CA LYS A 111 -12.79 15.99 8.10
C LYS A 111 -11.31 15.70 7.86
N THR A 112 -10.72 16.36 6.88
CA THR A 112 -9.30 16.22 6.54
C THR A 112 -8.40 16.71 7.67
N LEU A 113 -8.74 17.86 8.26
CA LEU A 113 -8.03 18.45 9.40
C LEU A 113 -8.05 17.58 10.65
N MET A 114 -9.18 17.01 10.99
CA MET A 114 -9.29 16.12 12.15
C MET A 114 -8.43 14.87 11.99
N SER A 115 -8.28 14.38 10.78
CA SER A 115 -7.42 13.24 10.50
C SER A 115 -5.94 13.63 10.57
N GLN A 116 -5.56 14.83 10.13
CA GLN A 116 -4.19 15.34 10.19
C GLN A 116 -3.71 15.67 11.60
N THR A 117 -4.57 16.33 12.41
CA THR A 117 -4.20 16.75 13.76
C THR A 117 -3.99 15.61 14.71
N LYS A 118 -4.67 14.47 14.52
CA LYS A 118 -4.58 13.33 15.43
C LYS A 118 -3.31 12.48 15.28
N ARG A 119 -2.62 12.49 14.11
CA ARG A 119 -1.59 11.47 13.82
C ARG A 119 -0.42 11.90 12.93
N TYR A 120 -0.15 13.15 12.73
CA TYR A 120 0.75 13.61 11.64
C TYR A 120 0.26 13.10 10.27
N ASN A 121 -1.05 13.09 10.07
CA ASN A 121 -1.68 12.51 8.91
C ASN A 121 -1.62 13.45 7.74
N LEU A 122 -0.88 13.01 6.76
CA LEU A 122 -1.08 13.41 5.40
C LEU A 122 -2.41 12.85 4.93
N SER A 123 -3.50 13.56 5.08
CA SER A 123 -4.65 13.23 4.26
C SER A 123 -4.40 13.74 2.85
N ILE A 124 -3.55 13.02 2.16
CA ILE A 124 -3.52 13.05 0.73
C ILE A 124 -4.74 12.27 0.29
N ASN A 125 -5.86 12.94 0.14
CA ASN A 125 -7.06 12.36 -0.45
C ASN A 125 -7.36 13.13 -1.75
N GLN A 126 -8.40 12.71 -2.47
CA GLN A 126 -8.79 13.35 -3.74
C GLN A 126 -9.11 14.84 -3.65
N THR A 127 -9.30 15.39 -2.44
CA THR A 127 -9.47 16.85 -2.22
C THR A 127 -8.12 17.57 -2.15
N LEU A 128 -7.02 16.82 -2.05
CA LEU A 128 -5.71 17.39 -2.19
C LEU A 128 -5.41 17.61 -3.67
N VAL A 129 -5.17 18.77 -3.92
CA VAL A 129 -4.43 19.39 -4.95
C VAL A 129 -4.06 18.58 -6.16
N LYS A 130 -4.86 18.59 -7.17
CA LYS A 130 -4.56 17.93 -8.43
C LYS A 130 -3.80 18.81 -9.45
N SER A 131 -3.33 19.97 -9.12
CA SER A 131 -2.87 20.86 -10.19
C SER A 131 -1.84 21.90 -9.80
N TYR A 132 -1.08 21.70 -8.74
CA TYR A 132 0.04 22.57 -8.46
C TYR A 132 1.32 21.96 -9.02
N ILE A 133 1.90 22.61 -10.01
CA ILE A 133 3.14 22.18 -10.62
C ILE A 133 4.08 23.38 -10.67
N LEU A 134 5.29 23.21 -10.17
CA LEU A 134 6.34 24.21 -10.39
C LEU A 134 6.70 24.24 -11.89
N LYS A 135 6.51 25.37 -12.55
CA LYS A 135 6.74 25.55 -14.01
C LYS A 135 8.09 24.98 -14.48
N LYS A 136 9.14 25.07 -13.66
CA LYS A 136 10.51 24.67 -14.00
C LYS A 136 10.91 23.25 -13.60
N ALA A 137 10.22 22.63 -12.66
CA ALA A 137 10.60 21.34 -12.09
C ALA A 137 9.47 20.29 -12.11
N LYS A 138 8.55 20.43 -13.07
CA LYS A 138 7.46 19.47 -13.26
C LYS A 138 8.01 18.10 -13.64
N PHE A 139 7.62 17.06 -12.91
CA PHE A 139 7.94 15.69 -13.27
C PHE A 139 7.15 15.25 -14.49
N ARG A 140 7.77 14.40 -15.31
CA ARG A 140 7.21 13.88 -16.56
C ARG A 140 7.09 12.36 -16.55
N THR A 141 7.39 11.73 -15.43
CA THR A 141 7.37 10.27 -15.31
C THR A 141 6.57 9.80 -14.11
N ASP A 142 6.02 8.60 -14.23
CA ASP A 142 5.63 7.75 -13.11
C ASP A 142 6.37 6.42 -13.28
N LEU A 143 7.50 6.27 -12.60
CA LEU A 143 8.40 5.14 -12.78
C LEU A 143 8.13 3.99 -11.83
N HIS A 144 7.23 4.16 -10.87
CA HIS A 144 6.88 3.12 -9.91
C HIS A 144 5.37 3.03 -9.75
N THR A 145 4.78 2.14 -10.51
CA THR A 145 3.34 1.91 -10.48
C THR A 145 2.96 0.49 -10.92
N HIS A 146 1.72 0.08 -10.62
CA HIS A 146 1.21 -1.26 -10.88
C HIS A 146 -0.07 -1.22 -11.71
N MET A 147 -0.22 -2.11 -12.70
CA MET A 147 -1.29 -2.09 -13.70
C MET A 147 -2.69 -1.99 -13.08
N ASN A 148 -2.96 -2.74 -12.04
CA ASN A 148 -4.29 -2.79 -11.46
C ASN A 148 -4.54 -1.70 -10.39
N ALA A 149 -3.64 -0.75 -10.19
CA ALA A 149 -3.73 0.27 -9.15
C ALA A 149 -3.75 1.72 -9.71
N ASN A 150 -3.63 1.89 -11.03
CA ASN A 150 -3.42 3.21 -11.65
C ASN A 150 -4.69 4.03 -11.87
N LEU A 151 -5.81 3.37 -12.15
CA LEU A 151 -7.03 4.08 -12.51
C LEU A 151 -7.79 4.57 -11.30
N SER A 152 -8.28 5.80 -11.39
CA SER A 152 -9.17 6.37 -10.39
C SER A 152 -10.45 5.54 -10.22
N ALA A 153 -11.07 5.65 -9.06
CA ALA A 153 -12.36 4.98 -8.80
C ALA A 153 -13.41 5.33 -9.86
N ASP A 154 -13.43 6.56 -10.33
CA ASP A 154 -14.36 7.00 -11.37
C ASP A 154 -14.14 6.29 -12.70
N CYS A 155 -12.87 6.18 -13.14
CA CYS A 155 -12.55 5.41 -14.34
C CYS A 155 -12.89 3.93 -14.19
N LEU A 156 -12.63 3.32 -13.03
CA LEU A 156 -12.97 1.92 -12.77
C LEU A 156 -14.47 1.68 -12.79
N ILE A 157 -15.26 2.58 -12.20
CA ILE A 157 -16.73 2.50 -12.24
C ILE A 157 -17.22 2.59 -13.68
N ALA A 158 -16.73 3.57 -14.46
CA ALA A 158 -17.13 3.73 -15.86
C ALA A 158 -16.73 2.51 -16.71
N LEU A 159 -15.50 1.98 -16.54
CA LEU A 159 -15.05 0.75 -17.21
C LEU A 159 -15.88 -0.46 -16.77
N GLY A 160 -16.24 -0.53 -15.49
CA GLY A 160 -17.13 -1.58 -14.96
C GLY A 160 -18.50 -1.56 -15.62
N ILE A 161 -19.06 -0.39 -15.89
CA ILE A 161 -20.31 -0.22 -16.61
C ILE A 161 -20.11 -0.58 -18.09
N LYS A 162 -19.12 -0.04 -18.78
CA LYS A 162 -18.87 -0.31 -20.22
C LYS A 162 -18.63 -1.79 -20.50
N HIS A 163 -17.74 -2.41 -19.74
CA HIS A 163 -17.37 -3.81 -19.90
C HIS A 163 -18.20 -4.78 -19.10
N GLN A 164 -19.13 -4.25 -18.29
CA GLN A 164 -20.11 -5.01 -17.55
C GLN A 164 -19.47 -6.08 -16.65
N VAL A 165 -18.61 -5.62 -15.76
CA VAL A 165 -17.95 -6.53 -14.82
C VAL A 165 -18.97 -7.24 -13.92
N ARG A 166 -18.64 -8.45 -13.47
CA ARG A 166 -19.45 -9.19 -12.52
C ARG A 166 -19.13 -8.73 -11.11
N TYR A 167 -20.06 -8.01 -10.48
CA TYR A 167 -19.85 -7.43 -9.15
C TYR A 167 -20.39 -8.34 -8.05
N PRO A 168 -19.57 -8.82 -7.10
CA PRO A 168 -19.98 -9.83 -6.14
C PRO A 168 -21.00 -9.34 -5.10
N LEU A 169 -21.96 -10.18 -4.76
CA LEU A 169 -22.95 -9.92 -3.71
C LEU A 169 -22.31 -9.60 -2.34
N TYR A 170 -21.17 -10.20 -2.05
CA TYR A 170 -20.42 -9.89 -0.81
C TYR A 170 -20.15 -8.39 -0.66
N TYR A 171 -19.72 -7.71 -1.73
CA TYR A 171 -19.43 -6.29 -1.70
C TYR A 171 -20.68 -5.43 -1.67
N ILE A 172 -21.74 -5.86 -2.37
CA ILE A 172 -23.07 -5.20 -2.31
C ILE A 172 -23.55 -5.14 -0.87
N LYS A 173 -23.55 -6.26 -0.17
CA LYS A 173 -23.95 -6.35 1.25
C LYS A 173 -23.04 -5.53 2.16
N LYS A 174 -21.73 -5.60 1.95
CA LYS A 174 -20.76 -4.99 2.85
C LYS A 174 -20.81 -3.47 2.87
N ILE A 175 -21.14 -2.82 1.76
CA ILE A 175 -21.30 -1.37 1.66
C ILE A 175 -22.75 -0.92 1.59
N ASN A 176 -23.68 -1.84 1.80
CA ASN A 176 -25.12 -1.58 1.79
C ASN A 176 -25.56 -0.84 0.51
N LEU A 177 -25.23 -1.40 -0.66
CA LEU A 177 -25.75 -0.87 -1.92
C LEU A 177 -27.24 -1.12 -2.01
N GLU A 178 -27.96 -0.12 -2.47
CA GLU A 178 -29.38 -0.25 -2.75
C GLU A 178 -29.60 -1.00 -4.06
N ILE A 179 -30.46 -2.00 -4.06
CA ILE A 179 -30.81 -2.80 -5.23
C ILE A 179 -32.32 -2.82 -5.42
N THR A 180 -32.76 -2.96 -6.67
CA THR A 180 -34.20 -3.06 -6.99
C THR A 180 -34.75 -4.42 -6.60
N LYS A 181 -36.09 -4.54 -6.51
CA LYS A 181 -36.74 -5.84 -6.22
C LYS A 181 -36.45 -6.88 -7.31
N GLU A 182 -36.35 -6.44 -8.56
CA GLU A 182 -36.01 -7.29 -9.70
C GLU A 182 -34.58 -7.83 -9.55
N GLN A 183 -33.61 -6.95 -9.24
CA GLN A 183 -32.22 -7.31 -8.99
C GLN A 183 -32.10 -8.26 -7.77
N GLU A 184 -32.82 -7.99 -6.70
CA GLU A 184 -32.83 -8.85 -5.51
C GLU A 184 -33.33 -10.27 -5.86
N LYS A 185 -34.37 -10.38 -6.66
CA LYS A 185 -34.91 -11.68 -7.13
C LYS A 185 -33.87 -12.44 -7.97
N GLU A 186 -33.22 -11.77 -8.91
CA GLU A 186 -32.19 -12.37 -9.76
C GLU A 186 -31.01 -12.87 -8.97
N ILE A 187 -30.51 -12.05 -8.04
CA ILE A 187 -29.43 -12.40 -7.13
C ILE A 187 -29.80 -13.61 -6.27
N TYR A 188 -31.04 -13.66 -5.76
CA TYR A 188 -31.52 -14.77 -4.94
C TYR A 188 -31.53 -16.08 -5.70
N GLU A 189 -32.05 -16.09 -6.96
CA GLU A 189 -32.05 -17.28 -7.79
C GLU A 189 -30.65 -17.74 -8.20
N GLN A 190 -29.76 -16.81 -8.48
CA GLN A 190 -28.35 -17.11 -8.75
C GLN A 190 -27.66 -17.68 -7.52
N ARG A 191 -27.89 -17.08 -6.33
CA ARG A 191 -27.32 -17.52 -5.07
C ARG A 191 -27.70 -18.97 -4.74
N LYS A 192 -28.97 -19.37 -4.97
CA LYS A 192 -29.39 -20.75 -4.80
C LYS A 192 -28.61 -21.74 -5.69
N LYS A 193 -28.30 -21.33 -6.94
CA LYS A 193 -27.49 -22.16 -7.84
C LYS A 193 -26.06 -22.29 -7.35
N VAL A 194 -25.49 -21.19 -6.82
CA VAL A 194 -24.14 -21.18 -6.25
C VAL A 194 -24.09 -22.03 -4.97
N GLU A 195 -25.07 -21.94 -4.08
CA GLU A 195 -25.17 -22.78 -2.87
C GLU A 195 -25.03 -24.26 -3.16
N LYS A 196 -25.71 -24.74 -4.23
CA LYS A 196 -25.61 -26.16 -4.65
C LYS A 196 -24.18 -26.57 -5.03
N GLN A 197 -23.37 -25.67 -5.53
CA GLN A 197 -21.97 -25.96 -5.87
C GLN A 197 -21.09 -26.19 -4.63
N PHE A 198 -21.55 -25.73 -3.47
CA PHE A 198 -20.85 -25.81 -2.20
C PHE A 198 -21.46 -26.81 -1.20
N GLU A 199 -22.45 -27.64 -1.63
CA GLU A 199 -23.10 -28.64 -0.76
C GLU A 199 -22.11 -29.62 -0.14
N ASN A 200 -21.03 -29.96 -0.83
CA ASN A 200 -19.97 -30.86 -0.35
C ASN A 200 -18.71 -30.11 0.12
N SER A 201 -18.80 -28.82 0.44
CA SER A 201 -17.66 -28.03 0.89
C SER A 201 -17.34 -28.32 2.35
N GLU A 202 -16.04 -28.38 2.68
CA GLU A 202 -15.57 -28.42 4.07
C GLU A 202 -15.76 -27.10 4.83
N LEU A 203 -16.09 -26.01 4.10
CA LEU A 203 -16.34 -24.69 4.68
C LEU A 203 -17.66 -24.67 5.44
N GLN A 204 -17.68 -23.96 6.58
CA GLN A 204 -18.86 -23.84 7.42
C GLN A 204 -19.11 -22.39 7.87
N GLY A 205 -20.35 -22.11 8.29
CA GLY A 205 -20.77 -20.85 8.88
C GLY A 205 -20.47 -19.63 8.01
N LYS A 206 -19.90 -18.59 8.62
CA LYS A 206 -19.59 -17.32 7.93
C LYS A 206 -18.63 -17.47 6.74
N TYR A 207 -17.73 -18.44 6.76
CA TYR A 207 -16.77 -18.68 5.68
C TYR A 207 -17.47 -19.26 4.44
N LEU A 208 -18.39 -20.20 4.65
CA LEU A 208 -19.21 -20.75 3.58
C LEU A 208 -20.14 -19.67 3.00
N THR A 209 -20.81 -18.89 3.85
CA THR A 209 -21.68 -17.78 3.42
C THR A 209 -20.90 -16.77 2.59
N ARG A 210 -19.71 -16.38 3.06
CA ARG A 210 -18.84 -15.47 2.31
C ARG A 210 -18.47 -16.04 0.95
N ARG A 211 -18.08 -17.33 0.90
CA ARG A 211 -17.68 -17.97 -0.36
C ARG A 211 -18.82 -18.03 -1.36
N ILE A 212 -20.04 -18.28 -0.91
CA ILE A 212 -21.25 -18.23 -1.74
C ILE A 212 -21.49 -16.80 -2.24
N ASP A 213 -21.42 -15.81 -1.36
CA ASP A 213 -21.66 -14.40 -1.73
C ASP A 213 -20.54 -13.84 -2.64
N ASP A 214 -19.28 -14.29 -2.50
CA ASP A 214 -18.16 -13.95 -3.41
C ASP A 214 -18.37 -14.54 -4.83
N ASN A 215 -19.13 -15.62 -4.97
CA ASN A 215 -19.42 -16.28 -6.24
C ASN A 215 -20.83 -15.99 -6.79
N THR A 216 -21.61 -15.17 -6.09
CA THR A 216 -22.91 -14.65 -6.56
C THR A 216 -22.67 -13.23 -7.07
N PHE A 217 -23.03 -12.97 -8.32
CA PHE A 217 -22.69 -11.71 -9.00
C PHE A 217 -23.92 -11.01 -9.58
N ILE A 218 -23.82 -9.69 -9.70
CA ILE A 218 -24.68 -8.87 -10.54
C ILE A 218 -23.85 -8.24 -11.66
N ASN A 219 -24.48 -8.04 -12.83
CA ASN A 219 -23.89 -7.21 -13.87
C ASN A 219 -23.78 -5.77 -13.39
N PHE A 220 -22.58 -5.21 -13.39
CA PHE A 220 -22.32 -3.88 -12.83
C PHE A 220 -23.04 -2.77 -13.59
N ALA A 221 -23.23 -2.92 -14.91
CA ALA A 221 -24.04 -1.98 -15.67
C ALA A 221 -25.53 -2.05 -15.27
N ASP A 222 -26.06 -3.25 -14.98
CA ASP A 222 -27.41 -3.40 -14.48
C ASP A 222 -27.57 -2.75 -13.10
N LEU A 223 -26.65 -2.99 -12.19
CA LEU A 223 -26.64 -2.41 -10.84
C LEU A 223 -26.77 -0.87 -10.87
N ILE A 224 -26.21 -0.20 -11.86
CA ILE A 224 -26.19 1.27 -11.94
C ILE A 224 -27.28 1.78 -12.90
N LEU A 225 -27.34 1.27 -14.15
CA LEU A 225 -28.20 1.84 -15.21
C LEU A 225 -29.67 1.45 -15.07
N ASN A 226 -29.97 0.31 -14.47
CA ASN A 226 -31.33 -0.12 -14.17
C ASN A 226 -31.75 0.18 -12.72
N ASN A 227 -31.02 1.04 -12.04
CA ASN A 227 -31.29 1.49 -10.67
C ASN A 227 -30.96 2.99 -10.51
N LEU A 228 -31.47 3.81 -11.40
CA LEU A 228 -31.11 5.22 -11.50
C LEU A 228 -31.51 6.05 -10.27
N GLU A 229 -32.56 5.64 -9.55
CA GLU A 229 -32.98 6.33 -8.32
C GLU A 229 -31.91 6.27 -7.24
N ASN A 230 -31.17 5.16 -7.15
CA ASN A 230 -30.13 4.94 -6.16
C ASN A 230 -28.71 5.08 -6.75
N ALA A 231 -28.58 5.42 -8.03
CA ALA A 231 -27.29 5.41 -8.74
C ALA A 231 -26.26 6.35 -8.10
N ASP A 232 -26.66 7.54 -7.68
CA ASP A 232 -25.74 8.51 -7.05
C ASP A 232 -25.18 7.97 -5.72
N GLU A 233 -26.06 7.48 -4.85
CA GLU A 233 -25.66 6.89 -3.57
C GLU A 233 -24.77 5.66 -3.75
N ASN A 234 -25.14 4.76 -4.66
CA ASN A 234 -24.37 3.57 -4.96
C ASN A 234 -23.00 3.93 -5.53
N ILE A 235 -22.91 4.87 -6.46
CA ILE A 235 -21.63 5.36 -7.02
C ILE A 235 -20.75 5.95 -5.92
N GLN A 236 -21.30 6.78 -5.03
CA GLN A 236 -20.55 7.36 -3.92
C GLN A 236 -20.02 6.29 -2.94
N LYS A 237 -20.85 5.29 -2.61
CA LYS A 237 -20.43 4.17 -1.74
C LYS A 237 -19.31 3.34 -2.39
N ILE A 238 -19.45 3.01 -3.68
CA ILE A 238 -18.45 2.25 -4.43
C ILE A 238 -17.15 3.06 -4.54
N ARG A 239 -17.21 4.34 -4.90
CA ARG A 239 -16.05 5.23 -4.98
C ARG A 239 -15.25 5.25 -3.68
N LYS A 240 -15.94 5.45 -2.54
CA LYS A 240 -15.30 5.45 -1.21
C LYS A 240 -14.69 4.08 -0.85
N SER A 241 -15.25 3.00 -1.35
CA SER A 241 -14.78 1.65 -1.06
C SER A 241 -13.48 1.28 -1.79
N LEU A 242 -13.16 1.94 -2.90
CA LEU A 242 -12.03 1.59 -3.75
C LEU A 242 -10.70 2.23 -3.30
N GLU A 243 -10.71 3.31 -2.56
CA GLU A 243 -9.48 3.96 -2.11
C GLU A 243 -8.91 3.32 -0.84
N ILE A 244 -7.59 3.13 -0.81
CA ILE A 244 -6.87 2.75 0.41
C ILE A 244 -6.69 4.01 1.26
N LEU A 245 -7.42 4.06 2.36
CA LEU A 245 -7.35 5.14 3.34
C LEU A 245 -6.58 4.67 4.57
N LYS A 246 -5.80 5.58 5.14
CA LYS A 246 -5.21 5.37 6.46
C LYS A 246 -6.33 5.37 7.51
N ASP A 247 -6.14 4.62 8.60
CA ASP A 247 -6.95 4.68 9.83
C ASP A 247 -8.29 3.94 9.86
N GLY A 248 -8.46 2.93 9.04
CA GLY A 248 -9.61 2.03 9.14
C GLY A 248 -10.97 2.69 8.89
N GLN A 249 -11.01 3.87 8.28
CA GLN A 249 -12.24 4.45 7.74
C GLN A 249 -12.64 3.76 6.43
N ALA A 250 -11.79 2.89 5.95
CA ALA A 250 -12.09 2.06 4.80
C ALA A 250 -13.07 0.96 5.18
N VAL A 251 -14.16 0.86 4.44
CA VAL A 251 -15.15 -0.22 4.59
C VAL A 251 -14.52 -1.57 4.27
N PHE A 252 -13.61 -1.60 3.30
CA PHE A 252 -12.87 -2.81 2.90
C PHE A 252 -11.45 -2.82 3.46
N THR A 253 -10.97 -4.01 3.77
CA THR A 253 -9.56 -4.24 4.04
C THR A 253 -8.73 -4.01 2.77
N ASN A 254 -7.43 -3.76 2.92
CA ASN A 254 -6.54 -3.64 1.75
C ASN A 254 -6.58 -4.89 0.86
N LEU A 255 -6.70 -6.08 1.47
CA LEU A 255 -6.82 -7.33 0.73
C LEU A 255 -8.10 -7.40 -0.10
N GLU A 256 -9.25 -6.97 0.45
CA GLU A 256 -10.52 -6.90 -0.27
C GLU A 256 -10.48 -5.89 -1.43
N LYS A 257 -9.84 -4.75 -1.24
CA LYS A 257 -9.63 -3.77 -2.30
C LYS A 257 -8.75 -4.31 -3.41
N LEU A 258 -7.64 -4.95 -3.07
CA LEU A 258 -6.77 -5.60 -4.04
C LEU A 258 -7.52 -6.71 -4.81
N TYR A 259 -8.45 -7.42 -4.15
CA TYR A 259 -9.30 -8.39 -4.82
C TYR A 259 -10.22 -7.71 -5.87
N LEU A 260 -10.86 -6.59 -5.53
CA LEU A 260 -11.66 -5.81 -6.48
C LEU A 260 -10.84 -5.39 -7.70
N TYR A 261 -9.67 -4.80 -7.50
CA TYR A 261 -8.81 -4.34 -8.58
C TYR A 261 -8.30 -5.48 -9.47
N ARG A 262 -7.90 -6.61 -8.87
CA ARG A 262 -7.25 -7.73 -9.58
C ARG A 262 -8.20 -8.71 -10.22
N TYR A 263 -9.40 -8.87 -9.68
CA TYR A 263 -10.32 -9.94 -10.10
C TYR A 263 -11.68 -9.44 -10.55
N VAL A 264 -12.26 -8.45 -9.89
CA VAL A 264 -13.59 -7.94 -10.25
C VAL A 264 -13.48 -6.99 -11.44
N PHE A 265 -12.66 -5.92 -11.30
CA PHE A 265 -12.45 -4.97 -12.39
C PHE A 265 -11.38 -5.41 -13.41
N ALA A 266 -11.00 -6.68 -13.41
CA ALA A 266 -10.04 -7.24 -14.36
C ALA A 266 -10.70 -8.00 -15.51
N ARG A 267 -11.98 -8.37 -15.39
CA ARG A 267 -12.70 -9.16 -16.39
C ARG A 267 -14.10 -8.61 -16.62
N GLY A 268 -14.38 -8.25 -17.87
CA GLY A 268 -15.72 -7.92 -18.32
C GLY A 268 -16.51 -9.16 -18.72
N ILE A 269 -17.79 -8.97 -19.02
CA ILE A 269 -18.62 -9.97 -19.68
C ILE A 269 -18.31 -9.93 -21.17
N GLU A 270 -17.89 -11.04 -21.76
CA GLU A 270 -17.51 -11.14 -23.19
C GLU A 270 -18.58 -11.81 -24.05
N SER A 271 -19.65 -12.34 -23.43
CA SER A 271 -20.68 -13.15 -24.07
C SER A 271 -21.94 -12.37 -24.43
N GLU A 272 -22.91 -13.09 -25.00
CA GLU A 272 -24.27 -12.64 -25.34
C GLU A 272 -25.09 -12.13 -24.13
N GLU A 273 -24.60 -12.35 -22.90
CA GLU A 273 -25.22 -11.86 -21.65
C GLU A 273 -25.04 -10.34 -21.44
N LYS A 274 -24.32 -9.64 -22.32
CA LYS A 274 -24.18 -8.19 -22.23
C LYS A 274 -25.51 -7.47 -22.48
N ILE A 275 -25.90 -6.61 -21.56
CA ILE A 275 -27.00 -5.68 -21.78
C ILE A 275 -26.53 -4.58 -22.76
N LYS A 276 -27.50 -4.09 -23.57
CA LYS A 276 -27.21 -2.97 -24.46
C LYS A 276 -27.03 -1.68 -23.65
N LEU A 277 -25.90 -1.02 -23.82
CA LEU A 277 -25.68 0.30 -23.23
C LEU A 277 -26.42 1.36 -24.04
N GLU A 278 -27.39 1.99 -23.41
CA GLU A 278 -28.21 3.02 -24.02
C GLU A 278 -27.74 4.41 -23.60
N LYS A 279 -27.42 5.26 -24.56
CA LYS A 279 -26.98 6.63 -24.31
C LYS A 279 -27.97 7.39 -23.42
N GLU A 280 -29.28 7.20 -23.63
CA GLU A 280 -30.31 7.83 -22.82
C GLU A 280 -30.25 7.48 -21.33
N LYS A 281 -29.88 6.24 -20.99
CA LYS A 281 -29.66 5.82 -19.60
C LYS A 281 -28.40 6.43 -19.01
N ILE A 282 -27.34 6.49 -19.80
CA ILE A 282 -26.07 7.12 -19.38
C ILE A 282 -26.28 8.60 -19.09
N GLU A 283 -27.04 9.31 -19.92
CA GLU A 283 -27.33 10.72 -19.71
C GLU A 283 -28.14 10.99 -18.41
N LYS A 284 -28.86 10.00 -17.92
CA LYS A 284 -29.61 10.08 -16.66
C LYS A 284 -28.76 9.78 -15.42
N ILE A 285 -27.50 9.33 -15.57
CA ILE A 285 -26.59 9.14 -14.44
C ILE A 285 -26.37 10.51 -13.76
N PRO A 286 -26.61 10.63 -12.46
CA PRO A 286 -26.51 11.92 -11.77
C PRO A 286 -25.05 12.40 -11.61
N ASP A 287 -24.11 11.46 -11.49
CA ASP A 287 -22.68 11.78 -11.36
C ASP A 287 -22.09 12.27 -12.68
N LYS A 288 -21.80 13.58 -12.73
CA LYS A 288 -21.29 14.28 -13.92
C LYS A 288 -19.99 13.67 -14.45
N LYS A 289 -19.08 13.29 -13.55
CA LYS A 289 -17.76 12.80 -13.93
C LYS A 289 -17.82 11.40 -14.54
N ILE A 290 -18.62 10.50 -13.94
CA ILE A 290 -18.88 9.17 -14.52
C ILE A 290 -19.54 9.30 -15.89
N LYS A 291 -20.51 10.21 -16.01
CA LYS A 291 -21.20 10.47 -17.28
C LYS A 291 -20.25 10.95 -18.36
N GLU A 292 -19.37 11.90 -18.07
CA GLU A 292 -18.37 12.41 -19.01
C GLU A 292 -17.42 11.30 -19.48
N ILE A 293 -16.93 10.47 -18.56
CA ILE A 293 -16.07 9.34 -18.89
C ILE A 293 -16.79 8.32 -19.78
N LEU A 294 -18.03 7.94 -19.42
CA LEU A 294 -18.83 7.00 -20.21
C LEU A 294 -19.18 7.53 -21.60
N ASN A 295 -19.49 8.81 -21.73
CA ASN A 295 -19.74 9.40 -23.04
C ASN A 295 -18.48 9.34 -23.94
N GLN A 296 -17.29 9.62 -23.36
CA GLN A 296 -16.04 9.45 -24.11
C GLN A 296 -15.82 7.98 -24.50
N MET A 297 -16.10 7.04 -23.60
CA MET A 297 -15.99 5.60 -23.90
C MET A 297 -16.99 5.15 -25.00
N LEU A 298 -18.15 5.77 -25.10
CA LEU A 298 -19.09 5.52 -26.19
C LEU A 298 -18.55 6.06 -27.52
N GLU A 299 -17.92 7.25 -27.52
CA GLU A 299 -17.25 7.79 -28.71
C GLU A 299 -16.12 6.86 -29.16
N ASP A 300 -15.30 6.35 -28.21
CA ASP A 300 -14.23 5.40 -28.49
C ASP A 300 -14.75 4.07 -29.07
N SER A 301 -16.01 3.74 -28.85
CA SER A 301 -16.65 2.50 -29.35
C SER A 301 -17.30 2.66 -30.73
N LYS A 302 -17.29 3.86 -31.32
CA LYS A 302 -17.83 4.09 -32.65
C LYS A 302 -17.03 3.38 -33.73
N LYS A 303 -17.70 3.07 -34.87
CA LYS A 303 -17.11 2.30 -35.99
C LYS A 303 -15.80 2.89 -36.53
N GLU A 304 -15.69 4.21 -36.52
CA GLU A 304 -14.53 4.96 -37.01
C GLU A 304 -13.38 5.03 -36.02
N SER A 305 -13.60 4.70 -34.75
CA SER A 305 -12.59 4.78 -33.70
C SER A 305 -11.57 3.65 -33.84
N PRO A 306 -10.28 3.94 -33.64
CA PRO A 306 -9.27 2.88 -33.54
C PRO A 306 -9.46 1.98 -32.31
N TYR A 307 -10.24 2.42 -31.34
CA TYR A 307 -10.50 1.73 -30.05
C TYR A 307 -11.80 0.93 -30.02
N LYS A 308 -12.54 0.86 -31.13
CA LYS A 308 -13.89 0.22 -31.20
C LYS A 308 -13.92 -1.22 -30.70
N ASN A 309 -12.83 -1.95 -30.88
CA ASN A 309 -12.73 -3.37 -30.51
C ASN A 309 -11.94 -3.59 -29.22
N ASN A 310 -11.63 -2.53 -28.46
CA ASN A 310 -10.87 -2.66 -27.24
C ASN A 310 -11.59 -3.55 -26.22
N ASN A 311 -10.84 -4.47 -25.66
CA ASN A 311 -11.27 -5.16 -24.45
C ASN A 311 -10.99 -4.30 -23.20
N LEU A 312 -11.35 -4.81 -22.02
CA LEU A 312 -11.20 -4.09 -20.76
C LEU A 312 -9.74 -3.70 -20.48
N ARG A 313 -8.77 -4.56 -20.78
CA ARG A 313 -7.34 -4.28 -20.52
C ARG A 313 -6.80 -3.18 -21.45
N GLN A 314 -7.19 -3.21 -22.71
CA GLN A 314 -6.83 -2.18 -23.69
C GLN A 314 -7.43 -0.82 -23.32
N ASP A 315 -8.69 -0.80 -22.91
CA ASP A 315 -9.34 0.42 -22.41
C ASP A 315 -8.69 0.94 -21.13
N LYS A 316 -8.26 0.06 -20.22
CA LYS A 316 -7.47 0.50 -19.07
C LYS A 316 -6.20 1.22 -19.49
N LEU A 317 -5.44 0.67 -20.43
CA LEU A 317 -4.22 1.31 -20.93
C LEU A 317 -4.51 2.66 -21.57
N LEU A 318 -5.56 2.76 -22.36
CA LEU A 318 -6.00 4.02 -22.96
C LEU A 318 -6.32 5.08 -21.90
N TRP A 319 -7.09 4.70 -20.90
CA TRP A 319 -7.50 5.64 -19.83
C TRP A 319 -6.35 5.98 -18.88
N ILE A 320 -5.43 5.07 -18.62
CA ILE A 320 -4.18 5.37 -17.90
C ILE A 320 -3.40 6.44 -18.68
N ALA A 321 -3.23 6.27 -19.99
CA ALA A 321 -2.52 7.22 -20.80
C ALA A 321 -3.20 8.60 -20.84
N ARG A 322 -4.52 8.66 -20.98
CA ARG A 322 -5.29 9.91 -20.97
C ARG A 322 -5.19 10.64 -19.62
N GLU A 323 -5.26 9.90 -18.50
CA GLU A 323 -5.08 10.50 -17.18
C GLU A 323 -3.65 11.02 -17.00
N TYR A 324 -2.65 10.27 -17.48
CA TYR A 324 -1.26 10.73 -17.46
C TYR A 324 -1.02 11.93 -18.40
N GLN A 325 -1.65 11.98 -19.57
CA GLN A 325 -1.60 13.15 -20.46
C GLN A 325 -2.08 14.41 -19.73
N LYS A 326 -3.21 14.33 -19.01
CA LYS A 326 -3.74 15.45 -18.22
C LYS A 326 -2.78 15.90 -17.12
N GLN A 327 -2.01 14.98 -16.57
CA GLN A 327 -0.98 15.26 -15.57
C GLN A 327 0.33 15.76 -16.20
N GLY A 328 0.46 15.70 -17.54
CA GLY A 328 1.66 16.04 -18.28
C GLY A 328 2.78 15.01 -18.17
N ILE A 329 2.42 13.76 -17.84
CA ILE A 329 3.35 12.64 -17.85
C ILE A 329 3.61 12.23 -19.28
N TYR A 330 4.88 12.05 -19.60
CA TYR A 330 5.36 11.63 -20.91
C TYR A 330 5.71 10.13 -20.96
N TYR A 331 6.22 9.60 -19.84
CA TYR A 331 6.74 8.25 -19.76
C TYR A 331 6.36 7.57 -18.44
N THR A 332 5.94 6.32 -18.51
CA THR A 332 5.63 5.53 -17.33
C THR A 332 6.04 4.07 -17.50
N GLU A 333 6.37 3.41 -16.38
CA GLU A 333 6.67 1.99 -16.32
C GLU A 333 5.74 1.29 -15.35
N ILE A 334 4.96 0.37 -15.90
CA ILE A 334 3.91 -0.36 -15.16
C ILE A 334 4.39 -1.78 -14.87
N ALA A 335 4.46 -2.16 -13.60
CA ALA A 335 4.70 -3.54 -13.21
C ALA A 335 3.42 -4.38 -13.35
N ASP A 336 3.49 -5.49 -14.07
CA ASP A 336 2.36 -6.40 -14.27
C ASP A 336 2.72 -7.86 -14.03
N THR A 337 1.92 -8.53 -13.17
CA THR A 337 2.09 -9.95 -12.83
C THR A 337 1.52 -10.91 -13.88
N THR A 338 0.72 -10.44 -14.83
CA THR A 338 0.20 -11.27 -15.91
C THR A 338 1.35 -11.71 -16.83
N LEU A 339 2.36 -10.85 -16.98
CA LEU A 339 3.57 -11.15 -17.78
C LEU A 339 4.47 -12.24 -17.18
N THR A 340 4.15 -12.82 -16.02
CA THR A 340 4.80 -14.01 -15.46
C THR A 340 3.96 -15.28 -15.60
N LYS A 341 2.73 -15.17 -16.10
CA LYS A 341 1.84 -16.32 -16.25
C LYS A 341 2.19 -17.15 -17.48
N LYS A 342 2.52 -18.41 -17.28
CA LYS A 342 2.85 -19.33 -18.35
C LYS A 342 1.77 -19.41 -19.43
N GLY A 343 2.22 -19.40 -20.70
CA GLY A 343 1.39 -19.62 -21.88
C GLY A 343 0.48 -18.44 -22.22
N ILE A 344 -0.75 -18.77 -22.57
CA ILE A 344 -1.71 -17.84 -23.19
C ILE A 344 -1.89 -16.50 -22.47
N PRO A 345 -2.07 -16.42 -21.12
CA PRO A 345 -2.37 -15.14 -20.49
C PRO A 345 -1.30 -14.05 -20.66
N ALA A 346 -0.01 -14.42 -20.62
CA ALA A 346 1.07 -13.45 -20.83
C ALA A 346 1.15 -13.02 -22.28
N ILE A 347 0.95 -13.95 -23.21
CA ILE A 347 1.01 -13.72 -24.64
C ILE A 347 -0.17 -12.84 -25.09
N GLU A 348 -1.39 -13.12 -24.63
CA GLU A 348 -2.55 -12.28 -24.94
C GLU A 348 -2.35 -10.84 -24.49
N LEU A 349 -1.85 -10.64 -23.27
CA LEU A 349 -1.53 -9.30 -22.81
C LEU A 349 -0.48 -8.62 -23.71
N LEU A 350 0.52 -9.36 -24.14
CA LEU A 350 1.56 -8.83 -25.02
C LEU A 350 1.01 -8.46 -26.40
N GLU A 351 0.15 -9.31 -27.00
CA GLU A 351 -0.56 -9.02 -28.25
C GLU A 351 -1.44 -7.77 -28.12
N GLU A 352 -2.21 -7.64 -27.02
CA GLU A 352 -3.05 -6.47 -26.73
C GLU A 352 -2.23 -5.18 -26.63
N ILE A 353 -1.08 -5.24 -25.93
CA ILE A 353 -0.15 -4.11 -25.82
C ILE A 353 0.34 -3.69 -27.21
N HIS A 354 0.85 -4.61 -28.02
CA HIS A 354 1.35 -4.31 -29.36
C HIS A 354 0.27 -3.76 -30.29
N GLN A 355 -0.97 -4.19 -30.13
CA GLN A 355 -2.09 -3.74 -30.94
C GLN A 355 -2.48 -2.30 -30.62
N ILE A 356 -2.50 -1.93 -29.32
CA ILE A 356 -3.11 -0.66 -28.90
C ILE A 356 -2.11 0.47 -28.64
N MET A 357 -0.89 0.15 -28.19
CA MET A 357 0.06 1.17 -27.76
C MET A 357 0.45 2.17 -28.86
N PRO A 358 0.65 1.78 -30.14
CA PRO A 358 0.96 2.77 -31.18
C PRO A 358 -0.13 3.85 -31.34
N GLN A 359 -1.40 3.47 -31.18
CA GLN A 359 -2.53 4.40 -31.25
C GLN A 359 -2.60 5.30 -30.02
N ILE A 360 -2.39 4.72 -28.84
CA ILE A 360 -2.36 5.44 -27.56
C ILE A 360 -1.23 6.48 -27.55
N GLU A 361 -0.02 6.10 -27.96
CA GLU A 361 1.13 7.02 -28.02
C GLU A 361 0.89 8.14 -29.04
N LYS A 362 0.25 7.84 -30.18
CA LYS A 362 -0.10 8.84 -31.18
C LYS A 362 -1.13 9.85 -30.67
N GLU A 363 -2.15 9.39 -29.90
CA GLU A 363 -3.20 10.27 -29.38
C GLU A 363 -2.69 11.10 -28.19
N THR A 364 -2.05 10.46 -27.23
CA THR A 364 -1.79 11.06 -25.93
C THR A 364 -0.36 11.60 -25.77
N GLY A 365 0.57 11.14 -26.59
CA GLY A 365 2.01 11.39 -26.41
C GLY A 365 2.62 10.63 -25.21
N VAL A 366 1.84 9.79 -24.49
CA VAL A 366 2.30 9.06 -23.33
C VAL A 366 2.87 7.71 -23.73
N LYS A 367 4.11 7.45 -23.33
CA LYS A 367 4.78 6.17 -23.57
C LYS A 367 4.66 5.28 -22.34
N ILE A 368 3.92 4.18 -22.46
CA ILE A 368 3.79 3.17 -21.42
C ILE A 368 4.72 2.00 -21.74
N ARG A 369 5.52 1.60 -20.75
CA ARG A 369 6.39 0.42 -20.80
C ARG A 369 6.06 -0.49 -19.62
N PHE A 370 6.52 -1.74 -19.69
CA PHE A 370 6.14 -2.75 -18.71
C PHE A 370 7.36 -3.37 -18.04
N LEU A 371 7.20 -3.65 -16.75
CA LEU A 371 8.11 -4.48 -15.98
C LEU A 371 7.43 -5.81 -15.67
N VAL A 372 8.12 -6.91 -15.90
CA VAL A 372 7.63 -8.25 -15.56
C VAL A 372 7.70 -8.43 -14.04
N ALA A 373 6.55 -8.48 -13.40
CA ALA A 373 6.44 -8.46 -11.94
C ALA A 373 6.43 -9.87 -11.32
N ILE A 374 7.47 -10.21 -10.58
CA ILE A 374 7.60 -11.46 -9.84
C ILE A 374 7.20 -11.22 -8.39
N ARG A 375 6.26 -12.01 -7.87
CA ARG A 375 5.76 -11.88 -6.49
C ARG A 375 6.64 -12.61 -5.49
N ARG A 376 6.94 -11.95 -4.37
CA ARG A 376 7.59 -12.56 -3.19
C ARG A 376 6.66 -13.46 -2.38
N ILE A 377 5.37 -13.11 -2.32
CA ILE A 377 4.37 -13.76 -1.45
C ILE A 377 4.25 -15.27 -1.61
N PRO A 378 4.32 -15.85 -2.83
CA PRO A 378 4.27 -17.30 -2.96
C PRO A 378 5.34 -18.04 -2.17
N LEU A 379 6.49 -17.42 -1.96
CA LEU A 379 7.60 -18.00 -1.19
C LEU A 379 7.29 -18.14 0.31
N THR A 380 6.36 -17.35 0.82
CA THR A 380 5.94 -17.37 2.23
C THR A 380 4.68 -18.17 2.47
N ILE A 381 3.77 -18.19 1.48
CA ILE A 381 2.51 -18.94 1.52
C ILE A 381 2.74 -20.39 1.11
N ILE A 382 3.58 -20.62 0.12
CA ILE A 382 3.95 -21.95 -0.35
C ILE A 382 4.99 -22.52 0.61
N LYS A 383 4.54 -23.45 1.45
CA LYS A 383 5.32 -24.07 2.55
C LYS A 383 6.38 -25.07 2.07
N ASP A 384 6.52 -25.25 0.77
CA ASP A 384 7.38 -26.26 0.16
C ASP A 384 8.37 -25.60 -0.80
N ALA A 385 9.66 -25.79 -0.53
CA ALA A 385 10.76 -25.27 -1.33
C ALA A 385 10.72 -25.74 -2.80
N LYS A 386 10.22 -26.94 -3.05
CA LYS A 386 10.09 -27.47 -4.41
C LYS A 386 9.03 -26.71 -5.20
N THR A 387 7.85 -26.47 -4.60
CA THR A 387 6.76 -25.73 -5.24
C THR A 387 7.15 -24.27 -5.49
N SER A 388 7.83 -23.63 -4.53
CA SER A 388 8.34 -22.26 -4.68
C SER A 388 9.42 -22.17 -5.77
N SER A 389 10.32 -23.16 -5.83
CA SER A 389 11.34 -23.27 -6.88
C SER A 389 10.70 -23.42 -8.26
N ASN A 390 9.70 -24.27 -8.39
CA ASN A 390 8.98 -24.46 -9.65
C ASN A 390 8.25 -23.15 -10.07
N TYR A 391 7.59 -22.50 -9.15
CA TYR A 391 6.92 -21.22 -9.40
C TYR A 391 7.90 -20.16 -9.93
N LEU A 392 9.05 -19.98 -9.28
CA LEU A 392 10.07 -19.03 -9.73
C LEU A 392 10.65 -19.44 -11.08
N ARG A 393 10.87 -20.74 -11.31
CA ARG A 393 11.36 -21.24 -12.60
C ARG A 393 10.41 -20.89 -13.72
N GLU A 394 9.11 -21.17 -13.57
CA GLU A 394 8.10 -20.81 -14.56
C GLU A 394 8.07 -19.30 -14.81
N ASN A 395 8.06 -18.48 -13.76
CA ASN A 395 8.07 -17.03 -13.88
C ASN A 395 9.29 -16.51 -14.65
N LEU A 396 10.48 -17.06 -14.39
CA LEU A 396 11.71 -16.66 -15.09
C LEU A 396 11.74 -17.11 -16.55
N ASN A 397 11.19 -18.29 -16.86
CA ASN A 397 11.09 -18.75 -18.24
C ASN A 397 10.18 -17.82 -19.05
N VAL A 398 9.00 -17.49 -18.53
CA VAL A 398 8.07 -16.54 -19.16
C VAL A 398 8.69 -15.15 -19.28
N LEU A 399 9.34 -14.65 -18.21
CA LEU A 399 10.04 -13.37 -18.21
C LEU A 399 11.02 -13.27 -19.38
N LYS A 400 11.88 -14.27 -19.56
CA LYS A 400 12.87 -14.31 -20.66
C LYS A 400 12.21 -14.28 -22.02
N ALA A 401 11.07 -14.97 -22.20
CA ALA A 401 10.34 -15.00 -23.45
C ALA A 401 9.66 -13.65 -23.75
N VAL A 402 8.86 -13.12 -22.84
CA VAL A 402 8.10 -11.86 -23.05
C VAL A 402 9.00 -10.63 -23.10
N SER A 403 10.20 -10.70 -22.49
CA SER A 403 11.18 -9.62 -22.50
C SER A 403 11.82 -9.39 -23.88
N LYS A 404 11.55 -10.22 -24.89
CA LYS A 404 11.92 -9.91 -26.28
C LYS A 404 11.12 -8.70 -26.82
N SER A 405 9.92 -8.47 -26.31
CA SER A 405 9.10 -7.33 -26.74
C SER A 405 9.72 -5.98 -26.35
N PRO A 406 9.72 -4.97 -27.24
CA PRO A 406 10.22 -3.63 -26.94
C PRO A 406 9.41 -2.92 -25.86
N TYR A 407 8.16 -3.30 -25.65
CA TYR A 407 7.32 -2.75 -24.57
C TYR A 407 7.71 -3.26 -23.19
N VAL A 408 8.44 -4.36 -23.08
CA VAL A 408 8.93 -4.91 -21.83
C VAL A 408 10.37 -4.46 -21.59
N VAL A 409 10.57 -3.55 -20.65
CA VAL A 409 11.85 -2.86 -20.42
C VAL A 409 12.61 -3.36 -19.19
N GLY A 410 12.01 -4.25 -18.40
CA GLY A 410 12.65 -4.75 -17.20
C GLY A 410 11.81 -5.73 -16.40
N SER A 411 12.29 -6.01 -15.20
CA SER A 411 11.63 -6.86 -14.20
C SER A 411 11.47 -6.13 -12.87
N ASP A 412 10.60 -6.68 -12.03
CA ASP A 412 10.35 -6.15 -10.70
C ASP A 412 10.06 -7.28 -9.70
N PHE A 413 10.71 -7.25 -8.55
CA PHE A 413 10.35 -8.11 -7.42
C PHE A 413 9.38 -7.38 -6.51
N ILE A 414 8.10 -7.79 -6.53
CA ILE A 414 6.98 -7.12 -5.87
C ILE A 414 6.37 -7.92 -4.73
N GLY A 415 5.47 -7.26 -4.00
CA GLY A 415 4.70 -7.83 -2.89
C GLY A 415 5.25 -7.42 -1.55
N GLU A 416 4.58 -7.84 -0.47
CA GLU A 416 5.01 -7.49 0.88
C GLU A 416 6.44 -7.93 1.15
N GLU A 417 7.23 -7.01 1.73
CA GLU A 417 8.63 -7.26 2.09
C GLU A 417 8.73 -8.03 3.41
N ILE A 418 8.39 -9.33 3.33
CA ILE A 418 8.33 -10.25 4.48
C ILE A 418 9.49 -11.25 4.52
N ASN A 419 10.34 -11.26 3.49
CA ASN A 419 11.51 -12.12 3.38
C ASN A 419 12.77 -11.33 3.07
N ASP A 420 13.90 -11.85 3.51
CA ASP A 420 15.21 -11.34 3.15
C ASP A 420 15.43 -11.51 1.65
N ILE A 421 15.82 -10.43 0.96
CA ILE A 421 15.99 -10.45 -0.49
C ILE A 421 17.10 -11.43 -0.94
N SER A 422 18.06 -11.75 -0.08
CA SER A 422 19.10 -12.73 -0.37
C SER A 422 18.55 -14.15 -0.60
N GLU A 423 17.35 -14.45 -0.11
CA GLU A 423 16.64 -15.69 -0.42
C GLU A 423 16.28 -15.79 -1.91
N LEU A 424 16.09 -14.67 -2.59
CA LEU A 424 15.81 -14.58 -4.01
C LEU A 424 17.08 -14.47 -4.88
N LYS A 425 18.26 -14.47 -4.28
CA LYS A 425 19.53 -14.32 -5.01
C LYS A 425 19.64 -15.23 -6.24
N PRO A 426 19.28 -16.53 -6.19
CA PRO A 426 19.36 -17.38 -7.38
C PRO A 426 18.47 -16.91 -8.55
N ALA A 427 17.30 -16.35 -8.27
CA ALA A 427 16.43 -15.75 -9.28
C ALA A 427 16.99 -14.42 -9.79
N ILE A 428 17.53 -13.58 -8.89
CA ILE A 428 18.20 -12.33 -9.24
C ILE A 428 19.39 -12.61 -10.16
N GLU A 429 20.20 -13.64 -9.88
CA GLU A 429 21.35 -14.04 -10.67
C GLU A 429 20.96 -14.35 -12.12
N GLU A 430 19.88 -15.08 -12.34
CA GLU A 430 19.41 -15.38 -13.69
C GLU A 430 18.95 -14.13 -14.44
N ILE A 431 18.28 -13.20 -13.78
CA ILE A 431 17.87 -11.93 -14.38
C ILE A 431 19.09 -11.05 -14.69
N VAL A 432 20.08 -11.02 -13.80
CA VAL A 432 21.34 -10.30 -14.02
C VAL A 432 22.07 -10.87 -15.23
N GLN A 433 22.17 -12.21 -15.33
CA GLN A 433 22.83 -12.85 -16.48
C GLN A 433 22.05 -12.59 -17.78
N TYR A 434 20.71 -12.57 -17.75
CA TYR A 434 19.88 -12.16 -18.89
C TYR A 434 20.19 -10.72 -19.31
N ALA A 435 20.18 -9.79 -18.35
CA ALA A 435 20.46 -8.37 -18.61
C ALA A 435 21.87 -8.13 -19.16
N CYS A 436 22.87 -8.87 -18.66
CA CYS A 436 24.25 -8.70 -19.10
C CYS A 436 24.56 -9.32 -20.47
N ASN A 437 23.93 -10.44 -20.79
CA ASN A 437 24.30 -11.25 -21.95
C ASN A 437 23.33 -11.12 -23.12
N GLU A 438 22.04 -10.91 -22.87
CA GLU A 438 21.00 -10.93 -23.90
C GLU A 438 20.33 -9.57 -24.11
N ASP A 439 20.21 -8.75 -23.09
CA ASP A 439 19.43 -7.53 -23.13
C ASP A 439 20.10 -6.35 -22.38
N ASN A 440 21.17 -5.83 -22.96
CA ASN A 440 21.95 -4.73 -22.38
C ASN A 440 21.14 -3.42 -22.40
N GLY A 441 20.52 -3.07 -21.34
CA GLY A 441 19.59 -1.94 -21.18
C GLY A 441 18.41 -2.30 -20.29
N TYR A 442 18.25 -3.60 -20.06
CA TYR A 442 17.21 -4.16 -19.19
C TYR A 442 17.29 -3.62 -17.76
N THR A 443 16.17 -3.15 -17.23
CA THR A 443 16.08 -2.61 -15.88
C THR A 443 15.70 -3.70 -14.88
N ILE A 444 16.45 -3.79 -13.78
CA ILE A 444 16.11 -4.68 -12.66
C ILE A 444 15.61 -3.81 -11.52
N ARG A 445 14.30 -3.84 -11.25
CA ARG A 445 13.69 -3.20 -10.10
C ARG A 445 13.48 -4.20 -8.96
N ILE A 446 13.76 -3.76 -7.74
CA ILE A 446 13.56 -4.57 -6.54
C ILE A 446 12.87 -3.69 -5.50
N HIS A 447 11.70 -4.10 -5.01
CA HIS A 447 11.09 -3.48 -3.83
C HIS A 447 11.93 -3.82 -2.61
N ALA A 448 12.51 -2.81 -1.99
CA ALA A 448 13.34 -2.98 -0.80
C ALA A 448 13.29 -1.75 0.11
N GLY A 449 13.31 -1.97 1.40
CA GLY A 449 13.22 -0.91 2.40
C GLY A 449 11.83 -0.27 2.47
N GLU A 450 10.79 -0.97 2.08
CA GLU A 450 9.40 -0.50 2.22
C GLU A 450 8.95 -0.53 3.68
N ASN A 451 9.44 -1.48 4.46
CA ASN A 451 9.16 -1.57 5.88
C ASN A 451 10.44 -1.72 6.72
N ASP A 452 10.37 -1.46 8.04
CA ASP A 452 11.54 -1.39 8.92
C ASP A 452 12.01 -2.74 9.47
N SER A 453 11.26 -3.80 9.22
CA SER A 453 11.63 -5.13 9.72
C SER A 453 12.82 -5.73 8.98
N LEU A 454 13.13 -5.23 7.77
CA LEU A 454 14.20 -5.73 6.90
C LEU A 454 15.06 -4.57 6.38
N LYS A 455 15.61 -3.77 7.27
CA LYS A 455 16.40 -2.55 6.95
C LYS A 455 17.62 -2.80 6.06
N ASP A 456 18.12 -4.03 6.03
CA ASP A 456 19.27 -4.42 5.22
C ASP A 456 18.90 -4.76 3.76
N ASN A 457 17.61 -4.87 3.43
CA ASN A 457 17.20 -5.33 2.10
C ASN A 457 17.64 -4.41 0.97
N VAL A 458 17.74 -3.10 1.19
CA VAL A 458 18.28 -2.16 0.18
C VAL A 458 19.72 -2.51 -0.15
N ARG A 459 20.58 -2.67 0.87
CA ARG A 459 21.98 -3.05 0.70
C ARG A 459 22.10 -4.44 0.06
N LYS A 460 21.38 -5.41 0.61
CA LYS A 460 21.39 -6.80 0.12
C LYS A 460 20.89 -6.91 -1.33
N SER A 461 19.96 -6.08 -1.78
CA SER A 461 19.52 -6.03 -3.17
C SER A 461 20.66 -5.67 -4.11
N ILE A 462 21.41 -4.62 -3.79
CA ILE A 462 22.57 -4.19 -4.56
C ILE A 462 23.67 -5.25 -4.51
N GLU A 463 23.93 -5.80 -3.33
CA GLU A 463 24.92 -6.85 -3.11
C GLU A 463 24.59 -8.13 -3.90
N CYS A 464 23.33 -8.58 -3.90
CA CYS A 464 22.90 -9.74 -4.67
C CYS A 464 23.16 -9.55 -6.16
N VAL A 465 22.85 -8.38 -6.72
CA VAL A 465 23.12 -8.07 -8.12
C VAL A 465 24.62 -8.05 -8.39
N LYS A 466 25.41 -7.36 -7.55
CA LYS A 466 26.87 -7.29 -7.68
C LYS A 466 27.54 -8.66 -7.62
N GLN A 467 27.12 -9.51 -6.69
CA GLN A 467 27.64 -10.88 -6.54
C GLN A 467 27.21 -11.83 -7.66
N SER A 468 26.18 -11.48 -8.42
CA SER A 468 25.69 -12.25 -9.56
C SER A 468 26.46 -11.94 -10.86
N LEU A 469 27.34 -10.95 -10.85
CA LEU A 469 28.17 -10.58 -12.01
C LEU A 469 29.34 -11.55 -12.19
N LYS A 470 29.57 -11.94 -13.44
CA LYS A 470 30.77 -12.68 -13.84
C LYS A 470 31.92 -11.73 -14.14
N PRO A 471 33.17 -12.21 -14.11
CA PRO A 471 34.34 -11.37 -14.46
C PRO A 471 34.15 -10.67 -15.81
N GLY A 472 34.38 -9.35 -15.83
CA GLY A 472 34.24 -8.52 -17.04
C GLY A 472 32.84 -7.99 -17.32
N GLN A 473 31.80 -8.45 -16.62
CA GLN A 473 30.45 -7.90 -16.75
C GLN A 473 30.32 -6.57 -16.02
N LYS A 474 29.54 -5.66 -16.59
CA LYS A 474 29.20 -4.37 -15.99
C LYS A 474 27.91 -4.49 -15.17
N MET A 475 27.79 -3.62 -14.16
CA MET A 475 26.58 -3.49 -13.37
C MET A 475 25.38 -3.19 -14.26
N PRO A 476 24.29 -3.99 -14.23
CA PRO A 476 23.07 -3.69 -14.98
C PRO A 476 22.35 -2.48 -14.36
N ARG A 477 21.33 -2.01 -15.03
CA ARG A 477 20.49 -0.92 -14.52
C ARG A 477 19.65 -1.42 -13.34
N ILE A 478 19.88 -0.86 -12.16
CA ILE A 478 19.15 -1.21 -10.94
C ILE A 478 18.29 -0.05 -10.50
N ARG A 479 17.07 -0.36 -10.09
CA ARG A 479 16.20 0.55 -9.35
C ARG A 479 15.69 -0.12 -8.08
N ILE A 480 15.65 0.66 -7.00
CA ILE A 480 15.15 0.22 -5.71
C ILE A 480 13.83 0.92 -5.45
N GLY A 481 12.76 0.16 -5.44
CA GLY A 481 11.44 0.65 -5.05
C GLY A 481 11.39 0.90 -3.54
N HIS A 482 10.84 2.03 -3.15
CA HIS A 482 10.70 2.56 -1.79
C HIS A 482 12.00 3.09 -1.17
N GLY A 483 12.99 2.27 -0.84
CA GLY A 483 14.23 2.74 -0.21
C GLY A 483 14.04 3.53 1.09
N LEU A 484 12.88 3.38 1.75
CA LEU A 484 12.45 4.18 2.89
C LEU A 484 13.20 3.81 4.17
N TYR A 485 13.42 2.52 4.40
CA TYR A 485 14.09 1.99 5.57
C TYR A 485 15.43 1.34 5.22
N THR A 486 16.47 1.86 5.88
CA THR A 486 17.85 1.39 5.72
C THR A 486 18.59 1.56 7.03
N ALA A 487 19.87 1.24 7.04
CA ALA A 487 20.76 1.69 8.10
C ALA A 487 20.68 3.23 8.24
N LYS A 488 20.84 3.73 9.45
CA LYS A 488 20.82 5.19 9.71
C LYS A 488 21.88 5.86 8.84
N LEU A 489 21.47 6.71 7.90
CA LEU A 489 22.35 7.26 6.85
C LEU A 489 23.55 8.06 7.40
N ASP A 490 23.43 8.64 8.59
CA ASP A 490 24.52 9.35 9.27
C ASP A 490 25.49 8.41 10.00
N SER A 491 25.22 7.12 10.08
CA SER A 491 26.11 6.12 10.66
C SER A 491 27.19 5.66 9.68
N LYS A 492 28.22 4.95 10.17
CA LYS A 492 29.24 4.36 9.29
C LYS A 492 28.65 3.39 8.28
N GLU A 493 27.70 2.58 8.70
CA GLU A 493 26.95 1.62 7.85
C GLU A 493 26.11 2.36 6.80
N GLY A 494 25.47 3.47 7.20
CA GLY A 494 24.70 4.32 6.30
C GLY A 494 25.56 5.01 5.25
N GLN A 495 26.72 5.54 5.62
CA GLN A 495 27.68 6.15 4.69
C GLN A 495 28.25 5.11 3.71
N LYS A 496 28.52 3.89 4.20
CA LYS A 496 28.92 2.79 3.33
C LYS A 496 27.82 2.43 2.32
N LEU A 497 26.57 2.35 2.79
CA LEU A 497 25.42 2.11 1.90
C LEU A 497 25.30 3.20 0.82
N ILE A 498 25.42 4.47 1.18
CA ILE A 498 25.41 5.58 0.21
C ILE A 498 26.48 5.38 -0.86
N GLN A 499 27.69 5.00 -0.46
CA GLN A 499 28.77 4.73 -1.38
C GLN A 499 28.44 3.53 -2.31
N GLU A 500 27.89 2.45 -1.76
CA GLU A 500 27.50 1.27 -2.53
C GLU A 500 26.39 1.58 -3.55
N ILE A 501 25.41 2.42 -3.19
CA ILE A 501 24.35 2.88 -4.09
C ILE A 501 24.95 3.69 -5.25
N LYS A 502 25.89 4.60 -4.96
CA LYS A 502 26.58 5.41 -5.98
C LYS A 502 27.38 4.54 -6.96
N GLU A 503 28.20 3.65 -6.43
CA GLU A 503 29.02 2.73 -7.23
C GLU A 503 28.17 1.82 -8.13
N ALA A 504 27.03 1.38 -7.64
CA ALA A 504 26.08 0.59 -8.41
C ALA A 504 25.32 1.43 -9.46
N GLY A 505 25.34 2.76 -9.37
CA GLY A 505 24.53 3.65 -10.21
C GLY A 505 23.03 3.45 -9.99
N ALA A 506 22.63 2.91 -8.84
CA ALA A 506 21.24 2.58 -8.55
C ALA A 506 20.38 3.83 -8.39
N VAL A 507 19.13 3.76 -8.85
CA VAL A 507 18.12 4.81 -8.68
C VAL A 507 17.13 4.39 -7.60
N LEU A 508 16.84 5.28 -6.66
CA LEU A 508 15.82 5.08 -5.63
C LEU A 508 14.48 5.68 -6.07
N GLU A 509 13.40 4.93 -5.89
CA GLU A 509 12.05 5.34 -6.28
C GLU A 509 11.20 5.55 -5.02
N PHE A 510 10.63 6.74 -4.85
CA PHE A 510 9.88 7.11 -3.65
C PHE A 510 8.39 7.30 -3.91
N GLN A 511 7.55 6.74 -3.01
CA GLN A 511 6.09 6.72 -3.08
C GLN A 511 5.51 7.17 -1.73
N LEU A 512 5.51 8.48 -1.48
CA LEU A 512 5.17 9.03 -0.17
C LEU A 512 3.75 8.69 0.26
N THR A 513 2.78 8.85 -0.64
CA THR A 513 1.36 8.61 -0.33
C THR A 513 1.09 7.16 0.02
N SER A 514 1.60 6.22 -0.77
CA SER A 514 1.45 4.79 -0.51
C SER A 514 2.07 4.40 0.83
N ASN A 515 3.30 4.87 1.09
CA ASN A 515 4.01 4.59 2.34
C ASN A 515 3.25 5.10 3.58
N VAL A 516 2.62 6.27 3.48
CA VAL A 516 1.79 6.81 4.56
C VAL A 516 0.50 6.02 4.72
N ARG A 517 -0.21 5.74 3.62
CA ARG A 517 -1.51 5.07 3.65
C ARG A 517 -1.44 3.61 4.03
N LEU A 518 -0.35 2.92 3.70
CA LEU A 518 -0.08 1.55 4.14
C LEU A 518 0.50 1.48 5.57
N ASN A 519 0.61 2.61 6.26
CA ASN A 519 1.24 2.72 7.59
C ASN A 519 2.73 2.31 7.61
N ASN A 520 3.41 2.38 6.49
CA ASN A 520 4.83 2.11 6.41
C ASN A 520 5.67 3.28 6.95
N LEU A 521 5.13 4.50 6.91
CA LEU A 521 5.78 5.72 7.40
C LEU A 521 4.93 6.38 8.48
N SER A 522 5.41 6.39 9.71
CA SER A 522 4.71 7.01 10.86
C SER A 522 5.20 8.41 11.18
N ASN A 523 6.40 8.79 10.77
CA ASN A 523 7.01 10.08 11.04
C ASN A 523 7.74 10.61 9.80
N LEU A 524 7.22 11.70 9.24
CA LEU A 524 7.77 12.36 8.05
C LEU A 524 9.21 12.85 8.22
N LYS A 525 9.59 13.26 9.43
CA LYS A 525 10.95 13.72 9.72
C LYS A 525 12.02 12.64 9.50
N ASN A 526 11.59 11.38 9.52
CA ASN A 526 12.46 10.23 9.30
C ASN A 526 12.57 9.82 7.83
N HIS A 527 11.87 10.51 6.92
CA HIS A 527 11.92 10.18 5.51
C HIS A 527 13.32 10.45 4.92
N PRO A 528 13.98 9.48 4.29
CA PRO A 528 15.40 9.58 3.94
C PRO A 528 15.70 10.38 2.66
N ILE A 529 14.69 10.73 1.84
CA ILE A 529 14.88 11.29 0.49
C ILE A 529 15.80 12.52 0.48
N LYS A 530 15.61 13.45 1.43
CA LYS A 530 16.46 14.66 1.50
C LYS A 530 17.93 14.30 1.71
N LYS A 531 18.22 13.36 2.61
CA LYS A 531 19.58 12.88 2.86
C LYS A 531 20.19 12.17 1.66
N TYR A 532 19.38 11.41 0.92
CA TYR A 532 19.85 10.81 -0.33
C TYR A 532 20.20 11.87 -1.37
N LEU A 533 19.33 12.87 -1.57
CA LEU A 533 19.57 13.98 -2.51
C LEU A 533 20.79 14.84 -2.09
N ASP A 534 20.98 15.09 -0.80
CA ASP A 534 22.14 15.81 -0.27
C ASP A 534 23.47 15.03 -0.47
N ASN A 535 23.38 13.73 -0.64
CA ASN A 535 24.50 12.85 -0.96
C ASN A 535 24.55 12.49 -2.47
N ASP A 536 23.87 13.24 -3.34
CA ASP A 536 23.87 13.05 -4.79
C ASP A 536 23.44 11.63 -5.24
N ILE A 537 22.58 10.99 -4.47
CA ILE A 537 21.93 9.73 -4.87
C ILE A 537 20.83 10.05 -5.88
N LYS A 538 20.75 9.26 -6.94
CA LYS A 538 19.71 9.37 -7.95
C LYS A 538 18.37 8.95 -7.37
N CYS A 539 17.42 9.90 -7.31
CA CYS A 539 16.09 9.68 -6.78
C CYS A 539 15.03 10.08 -7.81
N VAL A 540 13.94 9.34 -7.85
CA VAL A 540 12.74 9.65 -8.64
C VAL A 540 11.49 9.40 -7.80
N GLN A 541 10.35 9.91 -8.25
CA GLN A 541 9.07 9.60 -7.62
C GLN A 541 8.28 8.57 -8.42
N GLY A 542 7.33 7.91 -7.76
CA GLY A 542 6.28 7.11 -8.34
C GLY A 542 5.02 7.18 -7.48
N THR A 543 3.88 6.77 -8.02
CA THR A 543 2.60 6.77 -7.30
C THR A 543 2.31 5.45 -6.59
N ASP A 544 2.99 4.38 -6.95
CA ASP A 544 2.71 3.00 -6.54
C ASP A 544 1.31 2.51 -6.98
N GLY A 545 0.54 3.37 -7.58
CA GLY A 545 -0.82 3.13 -8.05
C GLY A 545 -1.78 4.24 -7.65
N GLY A 546 -1.73 5.35 -8.37
CA GLY A 546 -2.45 6.57 -8.04
C GLY A 546 -3.94 6.38 -7.78
N GLY A 547 -4.59 5.51 -8.55
CA GLY A 547 -6.02 5.22 -8.37
C GLY A 547 -6.32 4.52 -7.04
N CYS A 548 -5.51 3.52 -6.68
CA CYS A 548 -5.69 2.76 -5.43
C CYS A 548 -5.43 3.63 -4.19
N TYR A 549 -4.42 4.49 -4.25
CA TYR A 549 -4.06 5.36 -3.14
C TYR A 549 -4.70 6.76 -3.21
N GLY A 550 -5.59 7.01 -4.18
CA GLY A 550 -6.28 8.30 -4.34
C GLY A 550 -5.32 9.48 -4.48
N THR A 551 -4.24 9.29 -5.23
CA THR A 551 -3.21 10.27 -5.55
C THR A 551 -2.96 10.31 -7.05
N ASP A 552 -2.17 11.25 -7.52
CA ASP A 552 -1.60 11.27 -8.85
C ASP A 552 -0.16 11.83 -8.79
N THR A 553 0.51 11.88 -9.92
CA THR A 553 1.92 12.30 -9.96
C THR A 553 2.12 13.75 -9.51
N VAL A 554 1.11 14.58 -9.69
CA VAL A 554 1.12 15.99 -9.27
C VAL A 554 0.92 16.08 -7.76
N ASP A 555 -0.06 15.37 -7.23
CA ASP A 555 -0.31 15.29 -5.79
C ASP A 555 0.90 14.73 -5.05
N GLU A 556 1.55 13.72 -5.62
CA GLU A 556 2.77 13.12 -5.07
C GLU A 556 3.92 14.13 -5.03
N GLN A 557 4.17 14.85 -6.14
CA GLN A 557 5.22 15.89 -6.20
C GLN A 557 4.99 16.97 -5.15
N LEU A 558 3.75 17.40 -4.99
CA LEU A 558 3.39 18.41 -4.00
C LEU A 558 3.49 17.90 -2.57
N ALA A 559 3.10 16.64 -2.34
CA ALA A 559 3.25 16.02 -1.05
C ALA A 559 4.74 15.99 -0.63
N ILE A 560 5.60 15.56 -1.52
CA ILE A 560 7.05 15.55 -1.31
C ILE A 560 7.55 16.98 -1.02
N GLN A 561 7.13 17.96 -1.81
CA GLN A 561 7.54 19.36 -1.62
C GLN A 561 7.11 19.91 -0.26
N ASN A 562 5.80 19.84 0.01
CA ASN A 562 5.21 20.54 1.15
C ASN A 562 5.46 19.83 2.50
N LEU A 563 5.65 18.54 2.47
CA LEU A 563 5.68 17.70 3.67
C LEU A 563 7.08 17.24 4.03
N LEU A 564 7.95 17.09 3.04
CA LEU A 564 9.34 16.72 3.25
C LEU A 564 10.28 17.93 3.10
N GLY A 565 9.77 19.09 2.70
CA GLY A 565 10.51 20.34 2.63
C GLY A 565 11.60 20.34 1.54
N LEU A 566 11.39 19.62 0.44
CA LEU A 566 12.33 19.62 -0.68
C LEU A 566 12.32 20.99 -1.39
N SER A 567 13.49 21.45 -1.74
CA SER A 567 13.72 22.69 -2.49
C SER A 567 13.51 22.48 -4.00
N ASN A 568 13.42 23.58 -4.74
CA ASN A 568 13.41 23.53 -6.20
C ASN A 568 14.70 22.90 -6.77
N GLU A 569 15.82 23.07 -6.10
CA GLU A 569 17.09 22.46 -6.49
C GLU A 569 17.04 20.93 -6.35
N ASP A 570 16.44 20.44 -5.27
CA ASP A 570 16.21 19.00 -5.08
C ASP A 570 15.34 18.42 -6.20
N PHE A 571 14.27 19.13 -6.58
CA PHE A 571 13.44 18.73 -7.73
C PHE A 571 14.18 18.75 -9.06
N LEU A 572 15.04 19.72 -9.29
CA LEU A 572 15.84 19.77 -10.50
C LEU A 572 16.84 18.60 -10.56
N LYS A 573 17.41 18.18 -9.43
CA LYS A 573 18.22 16.95 -9.36
C LYS A 573 17.39 15.71 -9.76
N MET A 574 16.21 15.54 -9.18
CA MET A 574 15.30 14.43 -9.52
C MET A 574 14.88 14.48 -10.99
N ARG A 575 14.57 15.68 -11.51
CA ARG A 575 14.21 15.88 -12.89
C ARG A 575 15.31 15.48 -13.87
N LYS A 576 16.55 15.77 -13.54
CA LYS A 576 17.70 15.34 -14.34
C LYS A 576 17.78 13.81 -14.45
N VAL A 577 17.49 13.10 -13.35
CA VAL A 577 17.43 11.63 -13.34
C VAL A 577 16.32 11.12 -14.25
N GLU A 578 15.13 11.75 -14.21
CA GLU A 578 14.05 11.41 -15.15
C GLU A 578 14.48 11.59 -16.60
N ASP A 579 15.14 12.72 -16.92
CA ASP A 579 15.59 13.02 -18.27
C ASP A 579 16.60 11.97 -18.78
N GLU A 580 17.53 11.54 -17.91
CA GLU A 580 18.48 10.46 -18.22
C GLU A 580 17.75 9.12 -18.50
N ILE A 581 16.71 8.81 -17.72
CA ILE A 581 15.92 7.59 -17.91
C ILE A 581 15.13 7.67 -19.21
N ILE A 582 14.42 8.76 -19.47
CA ILE A 582 13.64 8.96 -20.69
C ILE A 582 14.52 8.86 -21.94
N GLU A 583 15.69 9.49 -21.93
CA GLU A 583 16.62 9.45 -23.06
C GLU A 583 17.11 8.02 -23.32
N HIS A 584 17.50 7.31 -22.27
CA HIS A 584 17.89 5.91 -22.38
C HIS A 584 16.75 5.06 -22.95
N GLU A 585 15.56 5.14 -22.35
CA GLU A 585 14.43 4.28 -22.71
C GLU A 585 13.93 4.53 -24.16
N ASN A 586 14.03 5.75 -24.65
CA ASN A 586 13.70 6.03 -26.05
C ASN A 586 14.67 5.32 -27.01
N LYS A 587 15.98 5.39 -26.77
CA LYS A 587 16.99 4.68 -27.57
C LYS A 587 16.84 3.17 -27.45
N TYR A 588 16.66 2.69 -26.25
CA TYR A 588 16.50 1.26 -25.97
C TYR A 588 15.27 0.67 -26.65
N PHE A 589 14.14 1.38 -26.64
CA PHE A 589 12.92 0.96 -27.32
C PHE A 589 13.13 0.85 -28.85
N GLU A 590 13.81 1.82 -29.47
CA GLU A 590 14.10 1.80 -30.91
C GLU A 590 15.00 0.61 -31.29
N GLU A 591 16.07 0.38 -30.54
CA GLU A 591 16.99 -0.74 -30.77
C GLU A 591 16.29 -2.08 -30.57
N LYS A 592 15.51 -2.19 -29.50
CA LYS A 592 14.78 -3.40 -29.16
C LYS A 592 13.67 -3.71 -30.15
N SER A 593 13.01 -2.69 -30.70
CA SER A 593 11.99 -2.82 -31.75
C SER A 593 12.58 -3.46 -33.02
N LYS A 594 13.78 -3.07 -33.41
CA LYS A 594 14.48 -3.67 -34.57
C LYS A 594 14.77 -5.16 -34.28
N LYS A 595 15.36 -5.45 -33.14
CA LYS A 595 15.68 -6.85 -32.75
C LYS A 595 14.42 -7.71 -32.63
N PHE A 596 13.31 -7.13 -32.16
CA PHE A 596 12.04 -7.84 -32.03
C PHE A 596 11.45 -8.19 -33.40
N ASN A 597 11.51 -7.29 -34.37
CA ASN A 597 11.07 -7.55 -35.76
C ASN A 597 11.92 -8.66 -36.40
N GLU A 598 13.23 -8.65 -36.20
CA GLU A 598 14.12 -9.72 -36.61
C GLU A 598 13.79 -11.07 -35.94
N PHE A 599 13.50 -11.03 -34.63
CA PHE A 599 13.08 -12.21 -33.85
C PHE A 599 11.76 -12.78 -34.37
N LEU A 600 10.79 -11.96 -34.70
CA LEU A 600 9.51 -12.43 -35.25
C LEU A 600 9.70 -13.13 -36.60
N ALA A 601 10.58 -12.65 -37.46
CA ALA A 601 10.88 -13.22 -38.79
C ALA A 601 9.62 -13.55 -39.60
N GLY A 602 8.60 -12.67 -39.52
CA GLY A 602 7.32 -12.86 -40.22
C GLY A 602 6.27 -13.71 -39.48
N ARG A 603 6.61 -14.28 -38.32
CA ARG A 603 5.67 -14.99 -37.47
C ARG A 603 4.81 -14.00 -36.65
N THR A 604 3.69 -14.45 -36.14
CA THR A 604 2.91 -13.73 -35.16
C THR A 604 3.64 -13.69 -33.80
N ILE A 605 3.28 -12.74 -32.95
CA ILE A 605 3.82 -12.66 -31.58
C ILE A 605 3.55 -13.96 -30.83
N ARG A 606 2.34 -14.51 -30.97
CA ARG A 606 1.93 -15.75 -30.33
C ARG A 606 2.82 -16.93 -30.74
N GLU A 607 3.00 -17.12 -32.03
CA GLU A 607 3.85 -18.21 -32.53
C GLU A 607 5.30 -18.08 -32.04
N ALA A 608 5.87 -16.90 -32.19
CA ALA A 608 7.29 -16.69 -31.86
C ALA A 608 7.56 -16.78 -30.34
N ILE A 609 6.67 -16.23 -29.51
CA ILE A 609 6.85 -16.25 -28.05
C ILE A 609 6.55 -17.64 -27.48
N LEU A 610 5.52 -18.36 -27.94
CA LEU A 610 5.26 -19.74 -27.50
C LEU A 610 6.43 -20.66 -27.82
N GLU A 611 6.94 -20.62 -29.06
CA GLU A 611 8.10 -21.42 -29.47
C GLU A 611 9.33 -21.11 -28.61
N LEU A 612 9.54 -19.82 -28.28
CA LEU A 612 10.65 -19.43 -27.43
C LEU A 612 10.45 -19.90 -25.98
N GLU A 613 9.23 -19.77 -25.45
CA GLU A 613 8.88 -20.22 -24.09
C GLU A 613 9.11 -21.75 -23.95
N ASP A 614 8.61 -22.52 -24.92
CA ASP A 614 8.77 -23.98 -24.95
C ASP A 614 10.26 -24.39 -25.02
N ARG A 615 11.06 -23.70 -25.82
CA ARG A 615 12.50 -23.92 -25.89
C ARG A 615 13.20 -23.60 -24.58
N ILE A 616 12.91 -22.46 -23.96
CA ILE A 616 13.47 -22.07 -22.66
C ILE A 616 13.05 -23.07 -21.58
N GLU A 617 11.81 -23.55 -21.60
CA GLU A 617 11.33 -24.55 -20.67
C GLU A 617 12.08 -25.89 -20.81
N GLU A 618 12.29 -26.36 -22.03
CA GLU A 618 13.04 -27.60 -22.26
C GLU A 618 14.51 -27.48 -21.83
N GLU A 619 15.18 -26.35 -22.14
CA GLU A 619 16.53 -26.04 -21.67
C GLU A 619 16.64 -26.01 -20.13
N ASN A 620 15.59 -25.56 -19.43
CA ASN A 620 15.56 -25.43 -17.98
C ASN A 620 14.88 -26.61 -17.26
N LYS A 621 14.44 -27.63 -17.94
CA LYS A 621 13.66 -28.75 -17.40
C LYS A 621 14.26 -29.39 -16.14
N ASN A 622 15.59 -29.47 -16.08
CA ASN A 622 16.33 -29.99 -14.93
C ASN A 622 16.97 -28.91 -14.05
N ASN A 623 16.83 -27.62 -14.42
CA ASN A 623 17.41 -26.51 -13.69
C ASN A 623 16.44 -25.98 -12.66
N ARG A 624 16.50 -26.53 -11.46
CA ARG A 624 15.75 -25.98 -10.32
C ARG A 624 16.43 -24.70 -9.83
N ILE A 625 15.61 -23.73 -9.38
CA ILE A 625 16.14 -22.58 -8.65
C ILE A 625 16.47 -23.05 -7.24
N PRO A 626 17.74 -23.04 -6.82
CA PRO A 626 18.13 -23.47 -5.49
C PRO A 626 17.71 -22.43 -4.46
N LEU A 627 16.43 -22.45 -4.08
CA LEU A 627 15.96 -21.60 -3.00
C LEU A 627 16.53 -22.08 -1.68
N ARG A 628 17.27 -21.25 -1.03
CA ARG A 628 17.68 -21.44 0.36
C ARG A 628 16.51 -21.09 1.31
N ILE A 629 15.39 -21.83 1.21
CA ILE A 629 14.38 -21.85 2.29
C ILE A 629 14.92 -22.62 3.50
N ASN A 630 16.22 -22.71 3.62
CA ASN A 630 16.94 -23.43 4.66
C ASN A 630 17.11 -22.64 5.96
N HIS A 631 16.54 -21.43 6.08
CA HIS A 631 16.56 -20.70 7.36
C HIS A 631 15.91 -21.50 8.50
N ASN A 632 14.92 -22.36 8.20
CA ASN A 632 14.31 -23.20 9.24
C ASN A 632 15.25 -24.21 9.86
N ILE A 633 16.01 -24.94 9.05
CA ILE A 633 16.87 -26.02 9.57
C ILE A 633 18.02 -25.43 10.38
N GLU A 634 18.57 -24.30 9.94
CA GLU A 634 19.68 -23.64 10.66
C GLU A 634 19.17 -22.94 11.94
N SER A 635 18.04 -22.25 11.86
CA SER A 635 17.40 -21.63 13.03
C SER A 635 16.91 -22.67 14.03
N GLU A 636 16.33 -23.78 13.58
CA GLU A 636 15.93 -24.88 14.45
C GLU A 636 17.14 -25.56 15.11
N LYS A 637 18.27 -25.70 14.39
CA LYS A 637 19.52 -26.21 14.99
C LYS A 637 20.04 -25.27 16.06
N ILE A 638 20.08 -23.95 15.80
CA ILE A 638 20.48 -22.93 16.76
C ILE A 638 19.59 -23.01 18.00
N LEU A 639 18.27 -23.12 17.83
CA LEU A 639 17.28 -23.06 18.88
C LEU A 639 17.02 -24.40 19.59
N LYS A 640 17.56 -25.50 19.08
CA LYS A 640 17.27 -26.87 19.53
C LYS A 640 17.32 -27.04 21.06
N ASN A 641 18.31 -26.47 21.71
CA ASN A 641 18.50 -26.59 23.16
C ASN A 641 17.53 -25.71 23.97
N LYS A 642 16.84 -24.75 23.34
CA LYS A 642 15.84 -23.90 23.99
C LYS A 642 14.39 -24.34 23.75
N ILE A 643 14.15 -25.30 22.86
CA ILE A 643 12.79 -25.82 22.63
C ILE A 643 12.38 -26.64 23.86
N LYS A 644 11.37 -26.17 24.58
CA LYS A 644 10.86 -26.82 25.79
C LYS A 644 9.33 -26.82 25.78
N LYS A 645 8.73 -27.83 26.45
CA LYS A 645 7.28 -27.85 26.72
C LYS A 645 6.91 -26.73 27.68
N LEU A 646 5.70 -26.22 27.56
CA LEU A 646 5.14 -25.29 28.54
C LEU A 646 4.85 -26.02 29.87
N PRO A 647 5.05 -25.37 31.03
CA PRO A 647 4.71 -25.98 32.33
C PRO A 647 3.23 -26.36 32.41
N GLU A 648 2.91 -27.52 32.89
CA GLU A 648 1.53 -27.99 33.04
C GLU A 648 0.91 -27.66 34.41
N ASP A 649 1.74 -27.40 35.38
CA ASP A 649 1.40 -27.14 36.78
C ASP A 649 1.34 -25.65 37.16
N LYS A 650 1.66 -24.74 36.23
CA LYS A 650 1.70 -23.29 36.44
C LYS A 650 0.72 -22.54 35.54
N ILE A 651 0.33 -21.35 35.97
CA ILE A 651 -0.61 -20.48 35.27
C ILE A 651 0.17 -19.62 34.27
N PRO A 652 -0.19 -19.64 32.99
CA PRO A 652 0.43 -18.77 31.99
C PRO A 652 -0.07 -17.33 32.13
N ILE A 653 0.88 -16.38 32.16
CA ILE A 653 0.64 -14.94 32.00
C ILE A 653 1.21 -14.52 30.64
N ILE A 654 0.32 -14.19 29.72
CA ILE A 654 0.71 -13.80 28.35
C ILE A 654 0.82 -12.29 28.31
N ILE A 655 2.02 -11.78 27.98
CA ILE A 655 2.26 -10.36 27.78
C ILE A 655 2.36 -10.06 26.29
N ALA A 656 1.52 -9.15 25.81
CA ALA A 656 1.53 -8.66 24.44
C ALA A 656 1.91 -7.18 24.40
N GLY A 657 2.91 -6.85 23.62
CA GLY A 657 3.47 -5.50 23.50
C GLY A 657 4.97 -5.50 23.26
N GLY A 658 5.46 -6.49 22.48
CA GLY A 658 6.88 -6.60 22.10
C GLY A 658 7.19 -5.90 20.79
N SER A 659 6.36 -6.09 19.78
CA SER A 659 6.45 -5.33 18.54
C SER A 659 5.07 -4.91 18.11
N PHE A 660 4.92 -3.63 17.82
CA PHE A 660 3.74 -3.12 17.19
C PHE A 660 3.74 -3.57 15.72
N ASN A 661 2.84 -4.45 15.37
CA ASN A 661 2.78 -5.00 14.01
C ASN A 661 1.91 -4.16 13.06
N ALA A 662 1.98 -2.86 13.15
CA ALA A 662 1.78 -2.00 12.01
C ALA A 662 3.18 -1.71 11.52
N LYS A 663 3.63 -2.50 10.56
CA LYS A 663 4.86 -2.31 9.84
C LYS A 663 5.72 -1.20 10.48
N ASN A 664 6.75 -1.58 11.28
CA ASN A 664 7.82 -0.66 11.62
C ASN A 664 7.69 0.17 12.90
N ARG A 665 6.89 -0.27 13.85
CA ARG A 665 6.97 0.29 15.19
C ARG A 665 7.49 -0.75 16.18
N VAL A 666 8.58 -0.42 16.82
CA VAL A 666 8.89 -0.98 18.13
C VAL A 666 7.87 -0.41 19.11
N THR A 667 7.24 -1.27 19.89
CA THR A 667 6.38 -0.82 21.00
C THR A 667 7.19 0.10 21.91
N GLN A 668 6.72 1.34 22.07
CA GLN A 668 7.33 2.27 23.02
C GLN A 668 6.75 2.00 24.40
N THR A 669 7.58 1.58 25.31
CA THR A 669 7.21 1.44 26.73
C THR A 669 7.11 2.82 27.36
N THR A 670 6.10 3.00 28.22
CA THR A 670 6.00 4.18 29.10
C THR A 670 6.56 3.84 30.49
N GLU A 671 7.04 4.86 31.20
CA GLU A 671 7.53 4.68 32.56
C GLU A 671 6.46 4.09 33.48
N ALA A 672 5.23 4.61 33.41
CA ALA A 672 4.08 4.09 34.16
C ALA A 672 3.75 2.63 33.81
N GLY A 673 3.87 2.22 32.51
CA GLY A 673 3.68 0.83 32.11
C GLY A 673 4.77 -0.10 32.64
N ILE A 674 6.00 0.36 32.69
CA ILE A 674 7.13 -0.40 33.29
C ILE A 674 6.92 -0.55 34.79
N GLN A 675 6.53 0.54 35.50
CA GLN A 675 6.21 0.49 36.92
C GLN A 675 5.07 -0.49 37.24
N MET A 676 4.03 -0.50 36.44
CA MET A 676 2.92 -1.47 36.53
C MET A 676 3.42 -2.92 36.43
N LEU A 677 4.29 -3.22 35.43
CA LEU A 677 4.87 -4.57 35.31
C LEU A 677 5.80 -4.90 36.48
N GLU A 678 6.58 -3.95 36.96
CA GLU A 678 7.44 -4.15 38.13
C GLU A 678 6.63 -4.47 39.37
N GLU A 679 5.55 -3.73 39.64
CA GLU A 679 4.62 -3.99 40.72
C GLU A 679 3.98 -5.39 40.63
N LEU A 680 3.54 -5.78 39.42
CA LEU A 680 2.95 -7.10 39.17
C LEU A 680 3.97 -8.21 39.49
N ILE A 681 5.18 -8.09 38.93
CA ILE A 681 6.25 -9.08 39.10
C ILE A 681 6.67 -9.18 40.59
N GLN A 682 6.63 -8.09 41.34
CA GLN A 682 6.94 -8.11 42.78
C GLN A 682 5.91 -8.93 43.60
N LYS A 683 4.64 -8.87 43.21
CA LYS A 683 3.53 -9.42 43.99
C LYS A 683 3.16 -10.87 43.64
N ILE A 684 3.48 -11.34 42.41
CA ILE A 684 3.14 -12.73 41.99
C ILE A 684 4.20 -13.73 42.43
N ASP A 685 3.77 -14.99 42.65
CA ASP A 685 4.64 -16.11 43.03
C ASP A 685 5.25 -16.76 41.77
N ASN A 686 6.58 -16.73 41.66
CA ASN A 686 7.31 -17.36 40.56
C ASN A 686 7.23 -18.89 40.50
N LYS A 687 6.74 -19.54 41.57
CA LYS A 687 6.49 -20.98 41.60
C LYS A 687 5.14 -21.35 40.99
N LYS A 688 4.19 -20.42 40.98
CA LYS A 688 2.80 -20.64 40.53
C LYS A 688 2.56 -20.22 39.10
N VAL A 689 3.40 -19.32 38.54
CA VAL A 689 3.18 -18.73 37.23
C VAL A 689 4.40 -18.86 36.31
N TYR A 690 4.16 -18.74 35.03
CA TYR A 690 5.21 -18.50 34.01
C TYR A 690 4.73 -17.47 33.02
N PHE A 691 5.68 -16.76 32.37
CA PHE A 691 5.36 -15.81 31.36
C PHE A 691 5.43 -16.40 29.95
N VAL A 692 4.50 -15.96 29.08
CA VAL A 692 4.50 -16.24 27.64
C VAL A 692 4.61 -14.92 26.92
N ILE A 693 5.59 -14.81 26.01
CA ILE A 693 5.90 -13.61 25.24
C ILE A 693 6.07 -13.95 23.75
N GLY A 694 6.10 -12.94 22.90
CA GLY A 694 6.44 -13.09 21.48
C GLY A 694 7.95 -13.27 21.25
N HIS A 695 8.36 -13.27 19.99
CA HIS A 695 9.74 -13.58 19.58
C HIS A 695 10.63 -12.36 19.32
N LYS A 696 10.06 -11.16 19.24
CA LYS A 696 10.85 -9.96 18.87
C LYS A 696 11.77 -9.46 19.99
N MET A 697 11.49 -9.81 21.23
CA MET A 697 12.27 -9.40 22.42
C MET A 697 12.42 -7.87 22.51
N GLU A 698 11.31 -7.18 22.43
CA GLU A 698 11.23 -5.72 22.43
C GLU A 698 10.06 -5.25 23.31
N GLY A 699 9.99 -3.95 23.59
CA GLY A 699 8.88 -3.33 24.31
C GLY A 699 8.59 -3.96 25.68
N TYR A 700 7.30 -4.13 26.02
CA TYR A 700 6.87 -4.70 27.30
C TYR A 700 7.27 -6.17 27.46
N GLU A 701 7.39 -6.92 26.38
CA GLU A 701 7.84 -8.32 26.42
C GLU A 701 9.31 -8.42 26.88
N LYS A 702 10.16 -7.52 26.38
CA LYS A 702 11.54 -7.42 26.88
C LYS A 702 11.61 -6.91 28.32
N ALA A 703 10.72 -5.99 28.68
CA ALA A 703 10.66 -5.43 30.03
C ALA A 703 10.45 -6.52 31.10
N ILE A 704 9.68 -7.57 30.82
CA ILE A 704 9.52 -8.70 31.74
C ILE A 704 10.88 -9.33 32.08
N ILE A 705 11.75 -9.52 31.11
CA ILE A 705 13.06 -10.12 31.29
C ILE A 705 13.96 -9.22 32.12
N ASP A 706 13.97 -7.93 31.78
CA ASP A 706 14.82 -6.93 32.42
C ASP A 706 14.41 -6.69 33.89
N ILE A 707 13.09 -6.61 34.17
CA ILE A 707 12.54 -6.45 35.51
C ILE A 707 12.79 -7.69 36.35
N SER A 708 12.60 -8.90 35.82
CA SER A 708 12.87 -10.15 36.51
C SER A 708 14.32 -10.26 36.98
N LYS A 709 15.26 -9.79 36.13
CA LYS A 709 16.69 -9.68 36.52
C LYS A 709 16.91 -8.64 37.60
N LYS A 710 16.35 -7.43 37.45
CA LYS A 710 16.47 -6.32 38.41
C LYS A 710 15.98 -6.73 39.79
N LEU A 711 14.86 -7.45 39.88
CA LEU A 711 14.25 -7.88 41.13
C LEU A 711 14.82 -9.18 41.68
N HIS A 712 15.79 -9.80 41.02
CA HIS A 712 16.34 -11.13 41.35
C HIS A 712 15.29 -12.23 41.51
N LYS A 713 14.13 -12.08 40.84
CA LYS A 713 13.07 -13.09 40.79
C LYS A 713 13.21 -13.93 39.51
N LYS A 714 13.51 -15.23 39.68
CA LYS A 714 13.64 -16.15 38.54
C LYS A 714 12.25 -16.65 38.14
N PHE A 715 11.63 -16.01 37.14
CA PHE A 715 10.46 -16.53 36.47
C PHE A 715 10.83 -17.42 35.30
N GLU A 716 10.01 -18.43 35.02
CA GLU A 716 10.06 -19.14 33.76
C GLU A 716 9.43 -18.25 32.67
N ILE A 717 10.16 -18.00 31.59
CA ILE A 717 9.72 -17.17 30.48
C ILE A 717 9.85 -17.98 29.20
N TYR A 718 8.75 -18.11 28.46
CA TYR A 718 8.68 -18.85 27.20
C TYR A 718 8.31 -17.91 26.06
N ALA A 719 9.10 -17.95 24.98
CA ALA A 719 8.78 -17.23 23.76
C ALA A 719 8.04 -18.14 22.78
N ILE A 720 6.90 -17.69 22.28
CA ILE A 720 6.21 -18.34 21.17
C ILE A 720 6.68 -17.67 19.87
N ILE A 721 7.25 -18.45 18.99
CA ILE A 721 7.87 -17.98 17.76
C ILE A 721 7.15 -18.55 16.53
N PRO A 722 7.13 -17.84 15.40
CA PRO A 722 6.62 -18.39 14.16
C PRO A 722 7.43 -19.60 13.72
N LYS A 723 6.85 -20.41 12.85
CA LYS A 723 7.52 -21.58 12.27
C LYS A 723 8.82 -21.20 11.54
N MET A 724 8.84 -20.03 10.94
CA MET A 724 10.00 -19.49 10.24
C MET A 724 10.56 -18.28 11.00
N VAL A 725 11.78 -18.41 11.49
CA VAL A 725 12.55 -17.37 12.19
C VAL A 725 13.89 -17.23 11.49
N SER A 726 14.34 -16.01 11.27
CA SER A 726 15.66 -15.77 10.67
C SER A 726 16.79 -16.25 11.59
N THR A 727 17.95 -16.52 11.01
CA THR A 727 19.16 -16.91 11.78
C THR A 727 19.55 -15.81 12.78
N GLU A 728 19.37 -14.54 12.42
CA GLU A 728 19.61 -13.39 13.30
C GLU A 728 18.65 -13.38 14.50
N GLU A 729 17.35 -13.56 14.26
CA GLU A 729 16.35 -13.66 15.32
C GLU A 729 16.61 -14.89 16.21
N ALA A 730 17.00 -16.03 15.61
CA ALA A 730 17.35 -17.23 16.37
C ALA A 730 18.56 -17.01 17.31
N ASN A 731 19.60 -16.34 16.83
CA ASN A 731 20.75 -15.99 17.65
C ASN A 731 20.35 -14.99 18.78
N LYS A 732 19.56 -13.96 18.46
CA LYS A 732 19.03 -13.03 19.46
C LYS A 732 18.24 -13.76 20.55
N LEU A 733 17.40 -14.73 20.18
CA LEU A 733 16.66 -15.58 21.12
C LEU A 733 17.58 -16.45 21.98
N MET A 734 18.67 -16.98 21.41
CA MET A 734 19.67 -17.73 22.18
C MET A 734 20.37 -16.89 23.22
N ASP A 735 20.72 -15.66 22.89
CA ASP A 735 21.43 -14.73 23.79
C ASP A 735 20.50 -14.12 24.86
N THR A 736 19.19 -14.28 24.72
CA THR A 736 18.21 -13.72 25.65
C THR A 736 18.00 -14.67 26.84
N ALA A 737 17.85 -14.11 28.05
CA ALA A 737 17.61 -14.87 29.28
C ALA A 737 16.14 -15.34 29.38
N ILE A 738 15.73 -16.24 28.48
CA ILE A 738 14.44 -16.93 28.51
C ILE A 738 14.63 -18.41 28.83
N THR A 739 13.62 -19.01 29.44
CA THR A 739 13.65 -20.43 29.88
C THR A 739 13.56 -21.37 28.69
N GLY A 740 12.71 -21.04 27.74
CA GLY A 740 12.49 -21.89 26.58
C GLY A 740 11.72 -21.18 25.47
N ILE A 741 11.59 -21.89 24.36
CA ILE A 741 10.80 -21.45 23.20
C ILE A 741 9.82 -22.54 22.76
N ARG A 742 8.74 -22.09 22.13
CA ARG A 742 7.80 -22.97 21.41
C ARG A 742 7.69 -22.48 19.97
N ILE A 743 7.82 -23.39 19.04
CA ILE A 743 7.72 -23.09 17.60
C ILE A 743 6.29 -23.37 17.14
N SER A 744 5.60 -22.33 16.66
CA SER A 744 4.26 -22.42 16.08
C SER A 744 4.25 -23.21 14.78
N THR A 745 3.11 -23.79 14.43
CA THR A 745 2.89 -24.36 13.09
C THR A 745 2.62 -23.26 12.05
N GLU A 746 2.32 -22.05 12.52
CA GLU A 746 2.02 -20.89 11.68
C GLU A 746 3.29 -20.09 11.37
N ASN A 747 3.41 -19.63 10.11
CA ASN A 747 4.56 -18.87 9.64
C ASN A 747 4.50 -17.39 10.00
N GLU A 748 3.29 -16.86 10.18
CA GLU A 748 3.06 -15.44 10.40
C GLU A 748 2.58 -15.16 11.83
N GLY A 749 2.87 -13.94 12.32
CA GLY A 749 2.48 -13.49 13.64
C GLY A 749 0.96 -13.48 13.90
N LEU A 750 0.14 -13.56 12.86
CA LEU A 750 -1.32 -13.49 12.96
C LEU A 750 -1.96 -14.67 13.69
N GLY A 751 -1.34 -15.83 13.68
CA GLY A 751 -1.92 -17.04 14.24
C GLY A 751 -0.97 -17.87 15.10
N ILE A 752 0.16 -17.32 15.53
CA ILE A 752 1.20 -18.11 16.23
C ILE A 752 0.72 -18.78 17.50
N TYR A 753 -0.20 -18.16 18.23
CA TYR A 753 -0.78 -18.73 19.45
C TYR A 753 -1.79 -19.85 19.20
N LYS A 754 -2.34 -19.94 17.98
CA LYS A 754 -3.32 -20.97 17.61
C LYS A 754 -2.79 -22.39 17.80
N SER A 755 -1.50 -22.59 17.51
CA SER A 755 -0.84 -23.89 17.71
C SER A 755 -0.79 -24.36 19.17
N PHE A 756 -0.98 -23.45 20.12
CA PHE A 756 -0.86 -23.70 21.56
C PHE A 756 -2.16 -23.43 22.32
N ASN A 757 -3.29 -23.23 21.61
CA ASN A 757 -4.59 -22.94 22.24
C ASN A 757 -4.95 -23.97 23.31
N TYR A 758 -4.74 -25.25 23.04
CA TYR A 758 -5.03 -26.31 23.96
C TYR A 758 -4.17 -26.22 25.25
N GLU A 759 -2.87 -25.91 25.10
CA GLU A 759 -1.95 -25.82 26.23
C GLU A 759 -2.18 -24.56 27.07
N ILE A 760 -2.62 -23.44 26.43
CA ILE A 760 -2.70 -22.13 27.08
C ILE A 760 -4.13 -21.73 27.42
N PHE A 761 -5.11 -21.91 26.52
CA PHE A 761 -6.43 -21.29 26.63
C PHE A 761 -7.58 -22.28 26.81
N GLU A 762 -7.45 -23.53 26.37
CA GLU A 762 -8.54 -24.50 26.50
C GLU A 762 -8.42 -25.38 27.74
N ARG A 763 -7.23 -25.70 28.14
CA ARG A 763 -6.94 -26.67 29.18
C ARG A 763 -6.93 -26.08 30.60
N ARG A 764 -6.57 -24.79 30.72
CA ARG A 764 -6.32 -24.14 31.99
C ARG A 764 -6.69 -22.67 32.03
N SER A 765 -6.80 -22.11 33.26
CA SER A 765 -6.88 -20.68 33.44
C SER A 765 -5.61 -20.00 32.96
N SER A 766 -5.75 -18.80 32.38
CA SER A 766 -4.66 -18.00 31.91
C SER A 766 -4.96 -16.52 32.06
N VAL A 767 -3.92 -15.68 32.04
CA VAL A 767 -4.03 -14.23 32.12
C VAL A 767 -3.38 -13.63 30.89
N VAL A 768 -4.10 -12.78 30.18
CA VAL A 768 -3.57 -12.03 29.02
C VAL A 768 -3.54 -10.56 29.36
N ILE A 769 -2.38 -9.92 29.23
CA ILE A 769 -2.22 -8.47 29.41
C ILE A 769 -1.69 -7.88 28.09
N ALA A 770 -2.56 -7.20 27.38
CA ALA A 770 -2.24 -6.57 26.10
C ALA A 770 -1.97 -5.08 26.32
N PHE A 771 -0.69 -4.70 26.29
CA PHE A 771 -0.23 -3.31 26.42
C PHE A 771 -0.28 -2.55 25.10
N ASP A 772 0.15 -3.21 24.03
CA ASP A 772 0.24 -2.64 22.70
C ASP A 772 0.12 -3.75 21.66
N GLY A 773 -0.27 -3.40 20.46
CA GLY A 773 -0.34 -4.37 19.38
C GLY A 773 -1.34 -4.02 18.28
N ASN A 774 -1.38 -4.91 17.29
CA ASN A 774 -2.21 -4.80 16.09
C ASN A 774 -2.93 -6.14 15.86
N SER A 775 -3.09 -6.51 14.59
CA SER A 775 -3.79 -7.73 14.18
C SER A 775 -3.32 -9.01 14.92
N PRO A 776 -2.01 -9.26 15.13
CA PRO A 776 -1.58 -10.43 15.90
C PRO A 776 -2.09 -10.44 17.33
N VAL A 777 -2.04 -9.28 18.02
CA VAL A 777 -2.56 -9.17 19.38
C VAL A 777 -4.09 -9.25 19.42
N SER A 778 -4.76 -8.71 18.43
CA SER A 778 -6.22 -8.86 18.27
C SER A 778 -6.61 -10.33 18.06
N ASN A 779 -5.81 -11.10 17.33
CA ASN A 779 -6.02 -12.53 17.14
C ASN A 779 -5.73 -13.30 18.44
N LEU A 780 -4.64 -12.97 19.15
CA LEU A 780 -4.35 -13.53 20.48
C LEU A 780 -5.53 -13.35 21.44
N ILE A 781 -6.07 -12.13 21.53
CA ILE A 781 -7.25 -11.83 22.36
C ILE A 781 -8.46 -12.67 21.93
N GLN A 782 -8.66 -12.86 20.63
CA GLN A 782 -9.76 -13.67 20.13
C GLN A 782 -9.58 -15.17 20.46
N GLU A 783 -8.37 -15.70 20.35
CA GLU A 783 -8.05 -17.08 20.73
C GLU A 783 -8.25 -17.29 22.25
N ALA A 784 -7.77 -16.34 23.05
CA ALA A 784 -7.96 -16.38 24.51
C ALA A 784 -9.45 -16.34 24.91
N LYS A 785 -10.25 -15.49 24.24
CA LYS A 785 -11.71 -15.45 24.45
C LYS A 785 -12.40 -16.77 24.11
N ASN A 786 -11.98 -17.39 23.02
CA ASN A 786 -12.63 -18.62 22.52
C ASN A 786 -12.22 -19.86 23.33
N GLY A 787 -11.15 -19.78 24.10
CA GLY A 787 -10.65 -20.90 24.89
C GLY A 787 -11.56 -21.29 26.06
N LYS A 788 -11.71 -22.57 26.32
CA LYS A 788 -12.56 -23.12 27.40
C LYS A 788 -11.98 -22.90 28.81
N GLY A 789 -10.70 -22.57 28.91
CA GLY A 789 -10.00 -22.25 30.16
C GLY A 789 -10.41 -20.93 30.80
N LYS A 790 -11.27 -20.12 30.16
CA LYS A 790 -11.79 -18.85 30.67
C LYS A 790 -10.70 -17.85 31.03
N ALA A 791 -9.83 -17.57 30.05
CA ALA A 791 -8.77 -16.59 30.20
C ALA A 791 -9.29 -15.23 30.70
N LYS A 792 -8.60 -14.62 31.65
CA LYS A 792 -8.81 -13.22 32.06
C LYS A 792 -7.99 -12.32 31.13
N ILE A 793 -8.65 -11.42 30.43
CA ILE A 793 -8.04 -10.64 29.34
C ILE A 793 -8.10 -9.16 29.69
N TYR A 794 -6.93 -8.56 29.91
CA TYR A 794 -6.76 -7.13 30.22
C TYR A 794 -6.20 -6.41 29.00
N VAL A 795 -6.85 -5.32 28.58
CA VAL A 795 -6.56 -4.64 27.32
C VAL A 795 -6.34 -3.15 27.55
N ASN A 796 -5.19 -2.65 27.18
CA ASN A 796 -4.85 -1.23 27.27
C ASN A 796 -5.62 -0.39 26.25
N GLU A 797 -6.50 0.51 26.73
CA GLU A 797 -7.30 1.40 25.89
C GLU A 797 -6.55 2.64 25.39
N ASP A 798 -5.35 2.92 25.89
CA ASP A 798 -4.51 3.99 25.35
C ASP A 798 -4.06 3.66 23.91
N ASN A 799 -3.97 2.37 23.57
CA ASN A 799 -3.78 1.92 22.21
C ASN A 799 -5.10 1.89 21.44
N TYR A 800 -5.17 2.60 20.32
CA TYR A 800 -6.38 2.71 19.50
C TYR A 800 -6.92 1.36 19.02
N ASN A 801 -6.07 0.49 18.48
CA ASN A 801 -6.49 -0.79 17.93
C ASN A 801 -7.02 -1.71 19.03
N LEU A 802 -6.36 -1.70 20.19
CA LEU A 802 -6.79 -2.47 21.35
C LEU A 802 -8.10 -1.93 21.93
N ARG A 803 -8.30 -0.61 21.95
CA ARG A 803 -9.55 0.04 22.35
C ARG A 803 -10.72 -0.38 21.45
N VAL A 804 -10.51 -0.40 20.14
CA VAL A 804 -11.53 -0.89 19.18
C VAL A 804 -11.84 -2.35 19.46
N LYS A 805 -10.81 -3.17 19.69
CA LYS A 805 -11.00 -4.60 20.00
C LYS A 805 -11.73 -4.80 21.33
N ALA A 806 -11.40 -4.04 22.36
CA ALA A 806 -12.07 -4.06 23.65
C ALA A 806 -13.58 -3.75 23.53
N LYS A 807 -13.92 -2.74 22.71
CA LYS A 807 -15.33 -2.41 22.44
C LYS A 807 -16.08 -3.54 21.72
N THR A 808 -15.45 -4.21 20.75
CA THR A 808 -16.09 -5.34 20.03
C THR A 808 -16.25 -6.57 20.89
N LEU A 809 -15.48 -6.70 21.96
CA LEU A 809 -15.50 -7.84 22.91
C LEU A 809 -15.97 -7.42 24.30
N GLN A 810 -16.84 -6.41 24.39
CA GLN A 810 -17.39 -5.94 25.66
C GLN A 810 -18.00 -7.10 26.47
N GLY A 811 -17.67 -7.16 27.76
CA GLY A 811 -18.07 -8.26 28.67
C GLY A 811 -17.12 -9.46 28.66
N TYR A 812 -16.18 -9.57 27.72
CA TYR A 812 -15.16 -10.64 27.68
C TYR A 812 -13.75 -10.15 28.03
N VAL A 813 -13.51 -8.86 27.87
CA VAL A 813 -12.21 -8.24 28.15
C VAL A 813 -12.39 -7.13 29.18
N ILE A 814 -11.34 -6.92 29.95
CA ILE A 814 -11.27 -5.90 31.00
C ILE A 814 -10.40 -4.75 30.46
N PRO A 815 -10.99 -3.62 30.07
CA PRO A 815 -10.22 -2.49 29.59
C PRO A 815 -9.51 -1.78 30.75
N PHE A 816 -8.31 -1.24 30.49
CA PHE A 816 -7.58 -0.40 31.41
C PHE A 816 -6.79 0.68 30.68
N LYS A 817 -6.38 1.72 31.41
CA LYS A 817 -5.41 2.71 30.97
C LYS A 817 -4.12 2.58 31.75
N ILE A 818 -2.98 2.85 31.09
CA ILE A 818 -1.70 2.88 31.79
C ILE A 818 -1.74 4.03 32.81
N GLY A 819 -1.49 3.71 34.10
CA GLY A 819 -1.65 4.65 35.21
C GLY A 819 -2.85 4.35 36.12
N ASP A 820 -3.81 3.51 35.67
CA ASP A 820 -4.85 2.97 36.54
C ASP A 820 -4.24 1.96 37.52
N ASN A 821 -4.85 1.78 38.69
CA ASN A 821 -4.45 0.74 39.67
C ASN A 821 -4.91 -0.66 39.21
N ILE A 822 -4.43 -1.08 38.04
CA ILE A 822 -4.85 -2.32 37.39
C ILE A 822 -4.22 -3.56 38.04
N VAL A 823 -3.02 -3.43 38.62
CA VAL A 823 -2.31 -4.56 39.29
C VAL A 823 -3.13 -5.12 40.43
N GLY A 824 -3.71 -4.26 41.28
CA GLY A 824 -4.63 -4.69 42.35
C GLY A 824 -5.77 -5.52 41.77
N LYS A 825 -6.43 -5.04 40.72
CA LYS A 825 -7.53 -5.74 40.06
C LYS A 825 -7.11 -7.06 39.42
N ILE A 826 -5.94 -7.10 38.75
CA ILE A 826 -5.42 -8.36 38.19
C ILE A 826 -5.25 -9.42 39.30
N LEU A 827 -4.71 -9.03 40.43
CA LEU A 827 -4.48 -9.94 41.57
C LEU A 827 -5.79 -10.34 42.29
N GLU A 828 -6.74 -9.43 42.46
CA GLU A 828 -8.07 -9.72 42.98
C GLU A 828 -8.85 -10.69 42.08
N ASP A 829 -8.80 -10.47 40.77
CA ASP A 829 -9.46 -11.32 39.77
C ASP A 829 -8.78 -12.71 39.66
N ASN A 830 -7.50 -12.83 40.06
CA ASN A 830 -6.65 -14.01 39.90
C ASN A 830 -5.83 -14.27 41.17
N ILE A 831 -6.51 -14.57 42.28
CA ILE A 831 -5.90 -14.82 43.62
C ILE A 831 -4.85 -15.93 43.56
N GLU A 832 -5.01 -16.89 42.69
CA GLU A 832 -4.08 -18.01 42.51
C GLU A 832 -2.67 -17.60 42.01
N LEU A 833 -2.49 -16.39 41.58
CA LEU A 833 -1.17 -15.88 41.13
C LEU A 833 -0.24 -15.48 42.28
N ILE A 834 -0.79 -15.24 43.47
CA ILE A 834 -0.08 -14.74 44.65
C ILE A 834 0.56 -15.85 45.47
#